data_1d0a7a43d5ad429be0fd629c87d7657c
#
_entry.id   1d0a7a43d5ad429be0fd629c87d7657c
#
_cell.length_a   1.000
_cell.length_b   1.000
_cell.length_c   1.000
_cell.angle_alpha   90.00
_cell.angle_beta   90.00
_cell.angle_gamma   90.00
#
_symmetry.space_group_name_H-M   'P 1'
#
loop_
_entity.id
_entity.type
_entity.pdbx_description
1 polymer ?
#
loop_
_entity_poly.entity_id
_entity_poly.type
_entity_poly.pdbx_seq_one_letter_code
_entity_poly.pdbx_strand_id
1 'polypeptide(L)'
;MTAPFPRRMRTATLRVLLASLPVLAACSDSTGGAATSGDDATPLPRGTVAALRCTATRSPASVACEPLGASGRAQKNGPRADLHLLGGQGTYVRLTSSAVAYNAGTQVFSFNVTVQNLTGSGLATADGATRHANGVQVFFASGPSTLTGSGEITVANATGMATFTAANQPYFQYGGNIGGTDQPELGADGILASSEVSSAKSWQLGMPLTVTTFGFTLYVATEAAPGALATAAPQVTGVSPATLVPGSTATLTGYNFNPTPGSNTVTIGAATATVTGGNATSLTVTVPCTSSGSVPVTVAQGGMKGASYSHPLQVTQRTVAVGQALVTSTAAESYCNELPSANGAARYIVSVFSDNTSPASNAPFQFSADVDGGAGELSSVRVPATPDALVAPRLSLDQQLAESQARVADSRHYDLMEKNRAAYQLGRAQFPRGRAPRGMALNRDVVYGDPPATRQFRVSNISPPAGQTICSSFYVVNATRVYFNGKLAIYEDDATPAGLRFSDNPSMASYYQKIGDQFNADMEPIVRNTFGDILRRDAETDNNGVEIALFTPRINTTFSGVAGFVVSCDQFPNNDTTTTPRPAGGPYTGLNSTGGTASFGASNFGEFFYAYQPTINGSGFGTVGTPDYWYRTIRSTFIHESKHIASQAARVANDAPAYEESWLEEGMARTSEEMWMRNAVDNVAWKANTGYGSFANPINVYCDARPGFAECDANTRRPASIMQRHFTSLYTNMFGTNARLLSPFGATSSDTQSFWYATSWSLIRYSVDRYGASDAAFLTALTNSTTSGVTNLTGRAGATIDQLLGGWALSFAVDDYPGLASPSADTQQPTWNFRSIYAGLNSDFPGTYALPYPVVPQARTFGSFAPVGVTTMRGGGMMWYEISGTQTAAQLLRLETNGGGQPSSSLRLAITRVQ
;
A
#
# COMPACT_ATOMS: atom_id res chain seq x y z
N MET A 1 49.14 21.12 -27.41
CA MET A 1 49.99 20.11 -28.12
C MET A 1 49.49 18.72 -27.64
N THR A 2 48.82 18.06 -28.54
CA THR A 2 48.79 16.62 -28.86
C THR A 2 48.62 15.59 -27.75
N ALA A 3 47.48 14.94 -27.82
CA ALA A 3 47.17 13.61 -27.30
C ALA A 3 48.05 12.49 -27.91
N PRO A 4 47.97 11.17 -27.64
CA PRO A 4 46.72 10.40 -27.54
C PRO A 4 46.71 9.17 -26.55
N PHE A 5 45.54 8.58 -26.46
CA PHE A 5 45.18 7.24 -25.90
C PHE A 5 46.00 6.05 -26.44
N PRO A 6 45.98 4.86 -25.76
CA PRO A 6 45.09 3.83 -26.30
C PRO A 6 44.32 2.92 -25.27
N ARG A 7 43.17 2.45 -25.76
CA ARG A 7 42.28 1.36 -25.26
C ARG A 7 43.00 0.00 -25.17
N ARG A 8 42.66 -0.81 -24.24
CA ARG A 8 42.56 -2.29 -24.40
C ARG A 8 41.33 -2.87 -23.68
N MET A 9 40.45 -3.38 -24.48
CA MET A 9 39.42 -4.37 -24.13
C MET A 9 40.05 -5.68 -23.66
N ARG A 10 39.47 -6.34 -22.66
CA ARG A 10 39.57 -7.78 -22.46
C ARG A 10 38.18 -8.36 -22.34
N THR A 11 37.80 -9.09 -23.37
CA THR A 11 36.68 -10.01 -23.49
C THR A 11 36.92 -11.23 -22.61
N ALA A 12 35.94 -11.57 -21.73
CA ALA A 12 35.88 -12.86 -21.04
C ALA A 12 34.77 -13.71 -21.72
N THR A 13 35.21 -14.81 -22.27
CA THR A 13 34.38 -15.81 -22.97
C THR A 13 33.75 -16.75 -21.94
N LEU A 14 32.44 -16.82 -21.90
CA LEU A 14 31.66 -17.80 -21.14
C LEU A 14 31.39 -19.01 -22.03
N ARG A 15 31.88 -20.18 -21.68
CA ARG A 15 31.61 -21.44 -22.37
C ARG A 15 30.29 -22.01 -21.87
N VAL A 16 29.34 -22.16 -22.79
CA VAL A 16 28.10 -22.96 -22.58
C VAL A 16 28.36 -24.37 -23.10
N LEU A 17 28.16 -25.38 -22.26
CA LEU A 17 28.11 -26.79 -22.65
C LEU A 17 26.72 -27.07 -23.26
N LEU A 18 26.66 -27.41 -24.52
CA LEU A 18 25.51 -28.07 -25.14
C LEU A 18 25.66 -29.59 -25.01
N ALA A 19 24.66 -30.20 -24.40
CA ALA A 19 24.45 -31.66 -24.47
C ALA A 19 23.46 -31.96 -25.59
N SER A 20 23.92 -32.71 -26.58
CA SER A 20 23.17 -33.16 -27.73
C SER A 20 22.44 -34.47 -27.42
N LEU A 21 21.14 -34.54 -27.71
CA LEU A 21 20.37 -35.78 -27.87
C LEU A 21 19.90 -35.91 -29.35
N PRO A 22 19.91 -37.10 -29.90
CA PRO A 22 19.67 -37.31 -31.32
C PRO A 22 18.17 -37.37 -31.64
N VAL A 23 17.78 -36.68 -32.74
CA VAL A 23 16.49 -36.85 -33.39
C VAL A 23 16.55 -38.04 -34.34
N LEU A 24 15.64 -38.99 -34.10
CA LEU A 24 15.32 -40.05 -35.10
C LEU A 24 14.16 -39.59 -35.99
N ALA A 25 14.47 -39.28 -37.24
CA ALA A 25 13.51 -39.08 -38.26
C ALA A 25 13.10 -40.43 -38.90
N ALA A 26 11.81 -40.65 -38.95
CA ALA A 26 11.28 -41.73 -39.81
C ALA A 26 10.34 -41.08 -40.82
N CYS A 27 10.78 -41.04 -42.08
CA CYS A 27 9.94 -40.81 -43.27
C CYS A 27 9.27 -42.11 -43.68
N SER A 28 7.98 -42.06 -44.01
CA SER A 28 7.39 -43.08 -44.88
C SER A 28 6.48 -42.40 -45.91
N ASP A 29 6.84 -42.50 -47.15
CA ASP A 29 6.06 -42.22 -48.32
C ASP A 29 4.80 -43.10 -48.41
N SER A 30 3.68 -42.53 -48.81
CA SER A 30 2.63 -43.37 -49.44
C SER A 30 2.04 -42.69 -50.66
N THR A 31 2.29 -43.26 -51.74
CA THR A 31 1.74 -43.05 -53.07
C THR A 31 0.24 -43.32 -53.10
N GLY A 32 -0.45 -42.53 -53.94
CA GLY A 32 -1.90 -42.59 -54.11
C GLY A 32 -2.43 -43.90 -54.79
N GLY A 33 -3.69 -44.18 -54.56
CA GLY A 33 -4.51 -45.18 -55.18
C GLY A 33 -5.92 -44.69 -55.38
N ALA A 34 -6.41 -44.85 -56.53
CA ALA A 34 -7.67 -44.36 -57.00
C ALA A 34 -8.90 -44.99 -56.34
N ALA A 35 -10.00 -44.25 -56.37
CA ALA A 35 -11.32 -44.63 -55.85
C ALA A 35 -11.94 -45.78 -56.57
N THR A 36 -12.49 -46.75 -55.85
CA THR A 36 -13.56 -47.63 -56.30
C THR A 36 -14.74 -47.50 -55.29
N SER A 37 -15.90 -47.24 -55.88
CA SER A 37 -17.20 -47.24 -55.21
C SER A 37 -17.58 -48.63 -54.70
N GLY A 38 -17.79 -48.73 -53.42
CA GLY A 38 -18.33 -49.87 -52.70
C GLY A 38 -18.96 -49.44 -51.36
N ASP A 39 -20.24 -49.74 -51.25
CA ASP A 39 -21.05 -49.58 -50.08
C ASP A 39 -20.46 -50.39 -48.88
N ASP A 40 -19.60 -49.81 -48.07
CA ASP A 40 -19.29 -50.33 -46.79
C ASP A 40 -19.36 -49.16 -45.80
N ALA A 41 -20.38 -49.19 -44.93
CA ALA A 41 -20.50 -48.27 -43.80
C ALA A 41 -19.31 -48.44 -42.88
N THR A 42 -18.21 -47.73 -43.16
CA THR A 42 -17.02 -47.71 -42.29
C THR A 42 -17.39 -47.11 -40.94
N PRO A 43 -17.13 -47.79 -39.80
CA PRO A 43 -17.35 -47.24 -38.52
C PRO A 43 -16.58 -45.93 -38.38
N LEU A 44 -17.20 -44.88 -37.84
CA LEU A 44 -16.53 -43.60 -37.52
C LEU A 44 -15.25 -43.86 -36.73
N PRO A 45 -14.14 -43.18 -37.07
CA PRO A 45 -12.88 -43.36 -36.34
C PRO A 45 -13.07 -43.15 -34.85
N ARG A 46 -12.67 -44.11 -34.03
CA ARG A 46 -12.71 -44.00 -32.56
C ARG A 46 -11.89 -42.77 -32.13
N GLY A 47 -12.54 -41.81 -31.50
CA GLY A 47 -11.88 -40.66 -30.88
C GLY A 47 -12.08 -39.28 -31.54
N THR A 48 -12.79 -39.19 -32.67
CA THR A 48 -12.99 -37.93 -33.44
C THR A 48 -14.37 -37.30 -33.28
N VAL A 49 -15.33 -38.00 -32.72
CA VAL A 49 -16.72 -37.51 -32.52
C VAL A 49 -17.17 -37.85 -31.11
N ALA A 50 -17.53 -36.88 -30.30
CA ALA A 50 -18.09 -37.12 -28.98
C ALA A 50 -19.57 -37.50 -29.10
N ALA A 51 -19.88 -38.71 -28.68
CA ALA A 51 -21.28 -39.12 -28.47
C ALA A 51 -21.74 -38.65 -27.08
N LEU A 52 -23.06 -38.55 -26.93
CA LEU A 52 -23.69 -38.32 -25.62
C LEU A 52 -24.18 -39.67 -25.07
N ARG A 53 -23.61 -40.10 -23.93
CA ARG A 53 -24.13 -41.28 -23.22
C ARG A 53 -25.11 -40.82 -22.19
N CYS A 54 -26.32 -41.36 -22.28
CA CYS A 54 -27.40 -41.05 -21.32
C CYS A 54 -27.78 -42.30 -20.53
N THR A 55 -28.05 -42.09 -19.23
CA THR A 55 -28.65 -43.09 -18.34
C THR A 55 -29.98 -42.57 -17.83
N ALA A 56 -31.00 -43.34 -17.95
CA ALA A 56 -32.31 -43.02 -17.44
C ALA A 56 -32.72 -44.00 -16.34
N THR A 57 -33.27 -43.45 -15.24
CA THR A 57 -33.73 -44.19 -14.06
C THR A 57 -35.22 -43.97 -13.87
N ARG A 58 -35.94 -45.03 -13.53
CA ARG A 58 -37.40 -44.98 -13.36
C ARG A 58 -37.83 -44.34 -12.02
N SER A 59 -37.12 -44.63 -10.96
CA SER A 59 -37.49 -44.12 -9.64
C SER A 59 -36.24 -43.73 -8.81
N PRO A 60 -36.06 -42.44 -8.46
CA PRO A 60 -36.84 -41.34 -9.01
C PRO A 60 -36.63 -41.21 -10.51
N ALA A 61 -37.66 -40.76 -11.24
CA ALA A 61 -37.57 -40.63 -12.69
C ALA A 61 -36.53 -39.52 -13.04
N SER A 62 -35.46 -39.91 -13.74
CA SER A 62 -34.37 -39.02 -14.10
C SER A 62 -33.66 -39.46 -15.38
N VAL A 63 -33.10 -38.48 -16.09
CA VAL A 63 -32.19 -38.71 -17.22
C VAL A 63 -30.93 -37.90 -17.01
N ALA A 64 -29.79 -38.54 -17.06
CA ALA A 64 -28.49 -37.91 -16.99
C ALA A 64 -27.66 -38.24 -18.24
N CYS A 65 -27.10 -37.24 -18.90
CA CYS A 65 -26.27 -37.42 -20.07
C CYS A 65 -24.86 -36.84 -19.84
N GLU A 66 -23.84 -37.59 -20.24
CA GLU A 66 -22.46 -37.20 -20.18
C GLU A 66 -21.79 -37.30 -21.57
N PRO A 67 -20.75 -36.51 -21.84
CA PRO A 67 -19.97 -36.64 -23.05
C PRO A 67 -19.23 -37.97 -23.09
N LEU A 68 -19.29 -38.68 -24.22
CA LEU A 68 -18.51 -39.90 -24.42
C LEU A 68 -17.37 -39.64 -25.41
N GLY A 69 -16.13 -39.56 -24.90
CA GLY A 69 -14.95 -39.34 -25.69
C GLY A 69 -14.42 -37.89 -25.67
N ALA A 70 -13.24 -37.65 -26.27
CA ALA A 70 -12.64 -36.33 -26.35
C ALA A 70 -13.51 -35.35 -27.12
N SER A 71 -13.45 -34.05 -26.76
CA SER A 71 -14.15 -32.96 -27.44
C SER A 71 -13.99 -33.09 -28.98
N GLY A 72 -15.04 -33.57 -29.66
CA GLY A 72 -14.93 -33.89 -31.03
C GLY A 72 -14.95 -32.68 -31.95
N ARG A 73 -14.24 -32.79 -33.05
CA ARG A 73 -14.43 -31.88 -34.20
C ARG A 73 -15.71 -32.28 -34.92
N ALA A 74 -16.48 -31.28 -35.33
CA ALA A 74 -17.56 -31.52 -36.24
C ALA A 74 -17.02 -32.02 -37.59
N GLN A 75 -17.66 -33.03 -38.16
CA GLN A 75 -17.27 -33.55 -39.47
C GLN A 75 -18.51 -33.87 -40.31
N LYS A 76 -18.42 -33.70 -41.60
CA LYS A 76 -19.46 -34.19 -42.54
C LYS A 76 -19.43 -35.70 -42.61
N ASN A 77 -20.60 -36.33 -42.67
CA ASN A 77 -20.65 -37.77 -42.49
C ASN A 77 -21.63 -38.49 -43.39
N GLY A 78 -21.17 -39.66 -43.86
CA GLY A 78 -21.79 -40.83 -44.40
C GLY A 78 -23.08 -40.64 -45.23
N PRO A 79 -24.12 -41.42 -44.96
CA PRO A 79 -25.32 -41.39 -45.75
C PRO A 79 -26.12 -40.08 -45.70
N ARG A 80 -25.72 -39.15 -44.87
CA ARG A 80 -26.20 -37.77 -44.86
C ARG A 80 -25.04 -36.80 -45.01
N ALA A 81 -24.41 -36.85 -46.17
CA ALA A 81 -23.20 -36.08 -46.48
C ALA A 81 -23.39 -34.54 -46.44
N ASP A 82 -24.64 -34.09 -46.41
CA ASP A 82 -25.07 -32.72 -46.24
C ASP A 82 -25.08 -32.23 -44.78
N LEU A 83 -24.97 -33.14 -43.80
CA LEU A 83 -25.04 -32.82 -42.38
C LEU A 83 -23.70 -32.96 -41.67
N HIS A 84 -23.43 -32.06 -40.79
CA HIS A 84 -22.33 -32.14 -39.85
C HIS A 84 -22.71 -32.93 -38.60
N LEU A 85 -21.85 -33.82 -38.18
CA LEU A 85 -21.95 -34.48 -36.90
C LEU A 85 -21.32 -33.59 -35.84
N LEU A 86 -22.14 -33.09 -34.89
CA LEU A 86 -21.70 -32.21 -33.81
C LEU A 86 -21.28 -33.03 -32.61
N GLY A 87 -20.07 -32.82 -32.19
CA GLY A 87 -19.48 -33.56 -31.05
C GLY A 87 -19.80 -32.96 -29.67
N GLY A 88 -20.06 -33.85 -28.74
CA GLY A 88 -20.02 -33.55 -27.29
C GLY A 88 -21.10 -32.68 -26.71
N GLN A 89 -21.57 -33.08 -25.54
CA GLN A 89 -22.39 -32.24 -24.70
C GLN A 89 -21.60 -30.99 -24.28
N GLY A 90 -22.13 -29.81 -24.63
CA GLY A 90 -21.48 -28.54 -24.24
C GLY A 90 -20.33 -28.11 -25.16
N THR A 91 -20.09 -28.75 -26.29
CA THR A 91 -19.10 -28.28 -27.27
C THR A 91 -19.73 -27.42 -28.38
N TYR A 92 -20.55 -28.00 -29.24
CA TYR A 92 -21.28 -27.26 -30.26
C TYR A 92 -22.76 -27.14 -29.98
N VAL A 93 -23.29 -28.10 -29.20
CA VAL A 93 -24.68 -28.13 -28.77
C VAL A 93 -24.79 -28.57 -27.32
N ARG A 94 -25.90 -28.18 -26.69
CA ARG A 94 -26.28 -28.68 -25.37
C ARG A 94 -27.68 -29.27 -25.47
N LEU A 95 -27.85 -30.54 -25.07
CA LEU A 95 -29.12 -31.14 -24.84
C LEU A 95 -29.54 -31.03 -23.37
N THR A 96 -30.73 -30.54 -23.09
CA THR A 96 -31.21 -30.43 -21.73
C THR A 96 -32.54 -31.19 -21.64
N SER A 97 -32.65 -32.09 -20.61
CA SER A 97 -33.90 -32.82 -20.34
C SER A 97 -34.69 -32.15 -19.22
N SER A 98 -36.00 -32.18 -19.29
CA SER A 98 -36.93 -31.66 -18.30
C SER A 98 -38.21 -32.50 -18.24
N ALA A 99 -39.05 -32.25 -17.23
CA ALA A 99 -40.34 -32.94 -17.09
C ALA A 99 -40.25 -34.48 -17.21
N VAL A 100 -39.24 -35.07 -16.54
CA VAL A 100 -39.00 -36.53 -16.61
C VAL A 100 -40.07 -37.24 -15.77
N ALA A 101 -40.75 -38.19 -16.40
CA ALA A 101 -41.82 -38.95 -15.75
C ALA A 101 -41.87 -40.39 -16.25
N TYR A 102 -42.37 -41.28 -15.40
CA TYR A 102 -42.73 -42.64 -15.77
C TYR A 102 -44.21 -42.94 -15.49
N ASN A 103 -44.96 -43.36 -16.49
CA ASN A 103 -46.31 -43.81 -16.34
C ASN A 103 -46.35 -45.34 -16.33
N ALA A 104 -46.65 -45.91 -15.16
CA ALA A 104 -46.68 -47.35 -14.95
C ALA A 104 -47.88 -48.05 -15.68
N GLY A 105 -48.96 -47.33 -15.89
CA GLY A 105 -50.16 -47.86 -16.58
C GLY A 105 -49.97 -48.03 -18.08
N THR A 106 -49.22 -47.08 -18.70
CA THR A 106 -48.93 -47.13 -20.14
C THR A 106 -47.52 -47.69 -20.42
N GLN A 107 -46.73 -47.92 -19.39
CA GLN A 107 -45.30 -48.32 -19.45
C GLN A 107 -44.49 -47.40 -20.33
N VAL A 108 -44.75 -46.07 -20.23
CA VAL A 108 -44.04 -45.06 -21.01
C VAL A 108 -43.19 -44.22 -20.07
N PHE A 109 -41.88 -44.12 -20.38
CA PHE A 109 -40.94 -43.17 -19.80
C PHE A 109 -40.85 -41.96 -20.73
N SER A 110 -41.19 -40.78 -20.22
CA SER A 110 -41.28 -39.56 -21.01
C SER A 110 -40.41 -38.45 -20.42
N PHE A 111 -39.86 -37.62 -21.26
CA PHE A 111 -39.15 -36.38 -20.90
C PHE A 111 -39.10 -35.42 -22.08
N ASN A 112 -39.00 -34.14 -21.75
CA ASN A 112 -38.82 -33.09 -22.73
C ASN A 112 -37.35 -32.85 -22.97
N VAL A 113 -36.93 -32.63 -24.26
CA VAL A 113 -35.56 -32.33 -24.64
C VAL A 113 -35.52 -31.01 -25.43
N THR A 114 -34.62 -30.13 -25.07
CA THR A 114 -34.25 -28.93 -25.84
C THR A 114 -32.83 -29.06 -26.35
N VAL A 115 -32.58 -28.40 -27.49
CA VAL A 115 -31.25 -28.30 -28.13
C VAL A 115 -30.84 -26.84 -28.10
N GLN A 116 -29.70 -26.56 -27.54
CA GLN A 116 -29.06 -25.23 -27.55
C GLN A 116 -27.90 -25.21 -28.52
N ASN A 117 -27.81 -24.16 -29.33
CA ASN A 117 -26.68 -23.89 -30.20
C ASN A 117 -25.57 -23.17 -29.41
N LEU A 118 -24.39 -23.78 -29.32
CA LEU A 118 -23.20 -23.21 -28.66
C LEU A 118 -22.17 -22.70 -29.66
N THR A 119 -22.50 -22.68 -30.96
CA THR A 119 -21.60 -22.24 -32.03
C THR A 119 -21.72 -20.73 -32.25
N GLY A 120 -20.77 -20.16 -33.00
CA GLY A 120 -20.74 -18.74 -33.34
C GLY A 120 -21.70 -18.32 -34.45
N SER A 121 -22.41 -19.26 -35.08
CA SER A 121 -23.30 -19.03 -36.23
C SER A 121 -24.52 -19.93 -36.15
N GLY A 122 -25.48 -19.75 -37.06
CA GLY A 122 -26.69 -20.57 -37.13
C GLY A 122 -26.42 -22.04 -37.42
N LEU A 123 -27.18 -22.92 -36.81
CA LEU A 123 -27.34 -24.33 -37.13
C LEU A 123 -28.68 -24.55 -37.83
N ALA A 124 -28.86 -25.68 -38.49
CA ALA A 124 -30.00 -25.98 -39.38
C ALA A 124 -30.06 -25.03 -40.60
N THR A 125 -28.90 -24.58 -41.07
CA THR A 125 -28.73 -23.70 -42.24
C THR A 125 -27.35 -23.89 -42.85
N ALA A 126 -27.23 -23.81 -44.16
CA ALA A 126 -25.95 -23.89 -44.83
C ALA A 126 -25.30 -22.51 -45.09
N ASP A 127 -26.12 -21.46 -45.17
CA ASP A 127 -25.72 -20.09 -45.54
C ASP A 127 -25.93 -19.07 -44.43
N GLY A 128 -26.57 -19.47 -43.32
CA GLY A 128 -26.90 -18.60 -42.19
C GLY A 128 -28.25 -17.89 -42.35
N ALA A 129 -28.93 -18.02 -43.49
CA ALA A 129 -30.16 -17.30 -43.76
C ALA A 129 -31.32 -18.23 -44.22
N THR A 130 -30.99 -19.32 -44.89
CA THR A 130 -31.98 -20.27 -45.43
C THR A 130 -32.03 -21.51 -44.56
N ARG A 131 -33.23 -21.86 -44.04
CA ARG A 131 -33.42 -23.07 -43.22
C ARG A 131 -33.12 -24.33 -44.03
N HIS A 132 -32.46 -25.29 -43.39
CA HIS A 132 -32.21 -26.59 -43.95
C HIS A 132 -33.38 -27.58 -43.69
N ALA A 133 -33.80 -28.38 -44.69
CA ALA A 133 -34.92 -29.29 -44.58
C ALA A 133 -34.79 -30.30 -43.42
N ASN A 134 -33.56 -30.72 -43.08
CA ASN A 134 -33.30 -31.69 -42.01
C ASN A 134 -33.30 -31.08 -40.63
N GLY A 135 -33.26 -29.73 -40.49
CA GLY A 135 -33.18 -29.09 -39.18
C GLY A 135 -31.96 -29.57 -38.35
N VAL A 136 -32.16 -29.75 -37.05
CA VAL A 136 -31.24 -30.43 -36.15
C VAL A 136 -31.82 -31.81 -35.82
N GLN A 137 -31.07 -32.87 -36.10
CA GLN A 137 -31.45 -34.26 -35.86
C GLN A 137 -30.66 -34.87 -34.73
N VAL A 138 -31.34 -35.49 -33.75
CA VAL A 138 -30.73 -36.21 -32.63
C VAL A 138 -31.03 -37.71 -32.80
N PHE A 139 -29.98 -38.46 -33.17
CA PHE A 139 -30.05 -39.88 -33.45
C PHE A 139 -29.69 -40.72 -32.23
N PHE A 140 -30.42 -41.83 -32.02
CA PHE A 140 -30.00 -42.88 -31.14
C PHE A 140 -28.90 -43.71 -31.81
N ALA A 141 -27.66 -43.45 -31.50
CA ALA A 141 -26.52 -44.14 -32.12
C ALA A 141 -26.37 -45.58 -31.56
N SER A 142 -26.73 -45.81 -30.29
CA SER A 142 -26.89 -47.14 -29.72
C SER A 142 -27.95 -47.09 -28.58
N GLY A 143 -28.61 -48.22 -28.40
CA GLY A 143 -29.73 -48.31 -27.51
C GLY A 143 -31.02 -47.65 -28.07
N PRO A 144 -32.00 -47.40 -27.19
CA PRO A 144 -32.00 -47.63 -25.75
C PRO A 144 -31.89 -49.11 -25.37
N SER A 145 -31.12 -49.44 -24.34
CA SER A 145 -30.93 -50.79 -23.84
C SER A 145 -31.01 -50.90 -22.34
N THR A 146 -31.59 -51.97 -21.81
CA THR A 146 -31.75 -52.21 -20.39
C THR A 146 -30.38 -52.36 -19.70
N LEU A 147 -30.17 -51.59 -18.64
CA LEU A 147 -28.99 -51.68 -17.81
C LEU A 147 -29.28 -52.48 -16.53
N THR A 148 -30.48 -52.33 -15.95
CA THR A 148 -30.91 -53.03 -14.76
C THR A 148 -32.34 -53.48 -14.86
N GLY A 149 -32.61 -54.75 -14.66
CA GLY A 149 -33.90 -55.43 -14.86
C GLY A 149 -33.89 -56.27 -16.15
N SER A 150 -35.07 -56.54 -16.71
CA SER A 150 -35.24 -57.29 -17.91
C SER A 150 -36.38 -56.77 -18.78
N GLY A 151 -36.18 -56.70 -20.06
CA GLY A 151 -37.14 -56.19 -21.07
C GLY A 151 -36.47 -55.31 -22.10
N GLU A 152 -37.16 -55.13 -23.22
CA GLU A 152 -36.71 -54.26 -24.34
C GLU A 152 -37.25 -52.84 -24.14
N ILE A 153 -36.43 -51.86 -24.39
CA ILE A 153 -36.79 -50.47 -24.43
C ILE A 153 -36.97 -50.01 -25.86
N THR A 154 -38.07 -49.38 -26.21
CA THR A 154 -38.35 -48.89 -27.56
C THR A 154 -38.51 -47.37 -27.58
N VAL A 155 -38.11 -46.70 -28.67
CA VAL A 155 -38.41 -45.28 -28.88
C VAL A 155 -39.83 -45.19 -29.51
N ALA A 156 -40.79 -44.75 -28.69
CA ALA A 156 -42.22 -44.85 -29.03
C ALA A 156 -42.70 -43.74 -29.99
N ASN A 157 -42.10 -42.54 -29.97
CA ASN A 157 -42.53 -41.37 -30.72
C ASN A 157 -41.41 -40.70 -31.52
N ALA A 158 -40.47 -41.48 -32.03
CA ALA A 158 -39.40 -40.92 -32.88
C ALA A 158 -39.99 -40.13 -34.04
N THR A 159 -39.34 -39.02 -34.38
CA THR A 159 -39.77 -38.21 -35.54
C THR A 159 -39.60 -38.99 -36.86
N GLY A 160 -38.64 -39.87 -36.91
CA GLY A 160 -38.40 -40.75 -38.07
C GLY A 160 -37.35 -41.83 -37.78
N MET A 161 -37.14 -42.70 -38.81
CA MET A 161 -36.09 -43.70 -38.79
C MET A 161 -35.19 -43.46 -39.96
N ALA A 162 -33.88 -43.47 -39.75
CA ALA A 162 -32.93 -43.32 -40.87
C ALA A 162 -31.65 -44.15 -40.66
N THR A 163 -30.95 -44.41 -41.74
CA THR A 163 -29.63 -44.98 -41.68
C THR A 163 -28.63 -43.84 -41.30
N PHE A 164 -27.94 -44.00 -40.19
CA PHE A 164 -26.93 -43.04 -39.75
C PHE A 164 -25.60 -43.75 -39.50
N THR A 165 -25.39 -44.35 -38.34
CA THR A 165 -24.27 -45.25 -38.08
C THR A 165 -24.63 -46.73 -38.22
N ALA A 166 -25.90 -47.00 -38.29
CA ALA A 166 -26.53 -48.30 -38.58
C ALA A 166 -27.88 -48.08 -39.27
N ALA A 167 -28.41 -49.15 -39.87
CA ALA A 167 -29.72 -49.09 -40.53
C ALA A 167 -30.87 -48.91 -39.53
N ASN A 168 -31.87 -48.13 -39.87
CA ASN A 168 -33.10 -47.95 -39.13
C ASN A 168 -32.91 -47.41 -37.70
N GLN A 169 -32.04 -46.41 -37.54
CA GLN A 169 -31.87 -45.71 -36.22
C GLN A 169 -32.98 -44.68 -36.00
N PRO A 170 -33.64 -44.68 -34.85
CA PRO A 170 -34.64 -43.67 -34.54
C PRO A 170 -33.97 -42.30 -34.28
N TYR A 171 -34.63 -41.21 -34.70
CA TYR A 171 -34.16 -39.85 -34.42
C TYR A 171 -35.30 -38.91 -34.08
N PHE A 172 -34.98 -37.86 -33.37
CA PHE A 172 -35.86 -36.71 -33.14
C PHE A 172 -35.30 -35.51 -33.93
N GLN A 173 -36.19 -34.86 -34.69
CA GLN A 173 -35.85 -33.69 -35.49
C GLN A 173 -36.45 -32.43 -34.93
N TYR A 174 -35.63 -31.39 -34.83
CA TYR A 174 -35.98 -30.03 -34.41
C TYR A 174 -35.90 -29.14 -35.62
N GLY A 175 -36.96 -28.44 -35.94
CA GLY A 175 -37.07 -27.65 -37.15
C GLY A 175 -37.01 -28.46 -38.45
N GLY A 176 -36.93 -27.75 -39.58
CA GLY A 176 -36.96 -28.36 -40.93
C GLY A 176 -38.34 -28.92 -41.30
N ASN A 177 -38.37 -29.84 -42.29
CA ASN A 177 -39.57 -30.38 -42.84
C ASN A 177 -39.49 -31.92 -42.97
N ILE A 178 -40.56 -32.63 -42.59
CA ILE A 178 -40.66 -34.07 -42.70
C ILE A 178 -41.98 -34.40 -43.41
N GLY A 179 -41.89 -35.02 -44.60
CA GLY A 179 -43.06 -35.43 -45.35
C GLY A 179 -44.02 -34.28 -45.67
N GLY A 180 -43.50 -33.07 -45.84
CA GLY A 180 -44.30 -31.86 -46.05
C GLY A 180 -44.77 -31.12 -44.82
N THR A 181 -44.45 -31.63 -43.63
CA THR A 181 -44.85 -30.98 -42.36
C THR A 181 -43.63 -30.32 -41.73
N ASP A 182 -43.74 -29.02 -41.45
CA ASP A 182 -42.69 -28.25 -40.75
C ASP A 182 -42.65 -28.64 -39.28
N GLN A 183 -41.46 -28.79 -38.75
CA GLN A 183 -41.20 -29.04 -37.33
C GLN A 183 -41.02 -27.68 -36.64
N PRO A 184 -41.81 -27.36 -35.57
CA PRO A 184 -41.89 -25.98 -35.04
C PRO A 184 -40.80 -25.62 -34.03
N GLU A 185 -39.93 -26.53 -33.62
CA GLU A 185 -39.08 -26.38 -32.44
C GLU A 185 -37.97 -25.31 -32.60
N LEU A 186 -37.64 -24.88 -33.80
CA LEU A 186 -36.64 -23.85 -34.11
C LEU A 186 -37.24 -22.48 -34.46
N GLY A 187 -38.52 -22.28 -34.14
CA GLY A 187 -39.17 -21.00 -34.42
C GLY A 187 -39.62 -20.84 -35.89
N ALA A 188 -40.01 -19.62 -36.27
CA ALA A 188 -40.59 -19.31 -37.56
C ALA A 188 -39.58 -19.34 -38.73
N ASP A 189 -38.32 -18.99 -38.46
CA ASP A 189 -37.26 -19.00 -39.43
C ASP A 189 -36.64 -20.40 -39.64
N GLY A 190 -36.88 -21.32 -38.69
CA GLY A 190 -36.37 -22.69 -38.73
C GLY A 190 -34.86 -22.83 -38.62
N ILE A 191 -34.19 -21.80 -38.15
CA ILE A 191 -32.73 -21.73 -37.91
C ILE A 191 -32.51 -21.68 -36.40
N LEU A 192 -31.58 -22.44 -35.87
CA LEU A 192 -31.12 -22.33 -34.49
C LEU A 192 -29.97 -21.35 -34.43
N ALA A 193 -30.25 -20.09 -34.11
CA ALA A 193 -29.26 -19.03 -34.07
C ALA A 193 -28.20 -19.25 -32.95
N SER A 194 -27.08 -18.53 -33.01
CA SER A 194 -26.04 -18.62 -31.97
C SER A 194 -26.62 -18.35 -30.57
N SER A 195 -26.32 -19.23 -29.61
CA SER A 195 -26.82 -19.23 -28.24
C SER A 195 -28.33 -19.53 -28.06
N GLU A 196 -29.08 -19.67 -29.11
CA GLU A 196 -30.52 -19.96 -29.06
C GLU A 196 -30.77 -21.36 -28.52
N VAL A 197 -31.94 -21.52 -27.85
CA VAL A 197 -32.46 -22.79 -27.34
C VAL A 197 -33.73 -23.12 -28.07
N SER A 198 -33.84 -24.32 -28.61
CA SER A 198 -35.07 -24.81 -29.27
C SER A 198 -36.26 -24.86 -28.29
N SER A 199 -37.47 -24.84 -28.79
CA SER A 199 -38.61 -25.31 -28.06
C SER A 199 -38.44 -26.77 -27.62
N ALA A 200 -39.07 -27.15 -26.55
CA ALA A 200 -38.98 -28.50 -25.98
C ALA A 200 -39.75 -29.50 -26.84
N LYS A 201 -39.09 -30.61 -27.17
CA LYS A 201 -39.73 -31.76 -27.83
C LYS A 201 -39.89 -32.88 -26.85
N SER A 202 -41.11 -33.46 -26.77
CA SER A 202 -41.37 -34.59 -25.89
C SER A 202 -40.87 -35.90 -26.51
N TRP A 203 -40.05 -36.62 -25.74
CA TRP A 203 -39.54 -37.94 -26.09
C TRP A 203 -40.22 -38.99 -25.24
N GLN A 204 -40.73 -40.04 -25.87
CA GLN A 204 -41.43 -41.15 -25.23
C GLN A 204 -40.75 -42.47 -25.53
N LEU A 205 -40.41 -43.21 -24.47
CA LEU A 205 -39.76 -44.52 -24.58
C LEU A 205 -40.66 -45.58 -23.91
N GLY A 206 -40.99 -46.64 -24.64
CA GLY A 206 -41.65 -47.80 -24.05
C GLY A 206 -40.69 -48.48 -23.06
N MET A 207 -41.07 -48.59 -21.79
CA MET A 207 -40.23 -49.14 -20.73
C MET A 207 -41.03 -50.11 -19.86
N PRO A 208 -40.78 -51.42 -20.00
CA PRO A 208 -41.45 -52.43 -19.17
C PRO A 208 -41.26 -52.21 -17.64
N LEU A 209 -42.24 -52.61 -16.83
CA LEU A 209 -42.19 -52.55 -15.39
C LEU A 209 -41.03 -53.32 -14.77
N THR A 210 -40.47 -54.27 -15.50
CA THR A 210 -39.31 -55.09 -15.06
C THR A 210 -37.96 -54.38 -15.25
N VAL A 211 -37.94 -53.22 -15.97
CA VAL A 211 -36.73 -52.41 -16.15
C VAL A 211 -36.71 -51.30 -15.12
N THR A 212 -35.57 -51.08 -14.44
CA THR A 212 -35.33 -49.99 -13.51
C THR A 212 -34.41 -48.90 -14.07
N THR A 213 -33.42 -49.27 -14.83
CA THR A 213 -32.52 -48.32 -15.53
C THR A 213 -32.21 -48.77 -16.95
N PHE A 214 -32.03 -47.82 -17.84
CA PHE A 214 -31.63 -48.10 -19.22
C PHE A 214 -30.63 -47.03 -19.70
N GLY A 215 -29.88 -47.33 -20.74
CA GLY A 215 -28.89 -46.43 -21.30
C GLY A 215 -29.04 -46.32 -22.83
N PHE A 216 -28.61 -45.20 -23.35
CA PHE A 216 -28.59 -44.93 -24.78
C PHE A 216 -27.45 -43.96 -25.14
N THR A 217 -27.04 -43.98 -26.41
CA THR A 217 -26.01 -43.04 -26.89
C THR A 217 -26.64 -42.20 -28.02
N LEU A 218 -26.36 -40.91 -28.01
CA LEU A 218 -26.92 -39.97 -28.97
C LEU A 218 -25.84 -39.34 -29.83
N TYR A 219 -26.18 -39.09 -31.08
CA TYR A 219 -25.46 -38.16 -31.96
C TYR A 219 -26.37 -37.02 -32.39
N VAL A 220 -25.78 -35.82 -32.53
CA VAL A 220 -26.47 -34.66 -33.07
C VAL A 220 -25.93 -34.38 -34.50
N ALA A 221 -26.81 -34.30 -35.48
CA ALA A 221 -26.45 -34.01 -36.87
C ALA A 221 -27.25 -32.81 -37.37
N THR A 222 -26.60 -31.88 -38.06
CA THR A 222 -27.22 -30.69 -38.64
C THR A 222 -26.33 -30.07 -39.70
N GLU A 223 -26.92 -29.27 -40.59
CA GLU A 223 -26.13 -28.34 -41.41
C GLU A 223 -25.76 -27.12 -40.60
N ALA A 224 -24.60 -26.53 -40.85
CA ALA A 224 -24.05 -25.41 -40.07
C ALA A 224 -23.56 -24.33 -41.03
N ALA A 225 -23.90 -23.08 -40.73
CA ALA A 225 -23.45 -21.93 -41.49
C ALA A 225 -21.90 -21.81 -41.50
N PRO A 226 -21.31 -21.17 -42.51
CA PRO A 226 -19.87 -20.97 -42.57
C PRO A 226 -19.33 -20.34 -41.29
N GLY A 227 -18.28 -20.93 -40.74
CA GLY A 227 -17.65 -20.48 -39.51
C GLY A 227 -18.33 -20.96 -38.22
N ALA A 228 -19.53 -21.54 -38.26
CA ALA A 228 -20.25 -22.03 -37.05
C ALA A 228 -19.43 -23.01 -36.22
N LEU A 229 -18.67 -23.88 -36.88
CA LEU A 229 -17.91 -24.93 -36.21
C LEU A 229 -16.45 -24.60 -35.98
N ALA A 230 -16.03 -23.38 -36.35
CA ALA A 230 -14.66 -22.92 -36.15
C ALA A 230 -14.40 -22.65 -34.67
N THR A 231 -15.37 -22.07 -33.97
CA THR A 231 -15.33 -21.77 -32.53
C THR A 231 -16.71 -21.97 -31.92
N ALA A 232 -16.76 -22.50 -30.71
CA ALA A 232 -17.99 -22.65 -29.94
C ALA A 232 -18.05 -21.69 -28.78
N ALA A 233 -19.21 -21.15 -28.45
CA ALA A 233 -19.38 -20.25 -27.31
C ALA A 233 -19.05 -20.96 -25.97
N PRO A 234 -18.31 -20.31 -25.07
CA PRO A 234 -18.01 -20.87 -23.74
C PRO A 234 -19.28 -20.98 -22.90
N GLN A 235 -19.35 -22.01 -22.06
CA GLN A 235 -20.50 -22.24 -21.19
C GLN A 235 -20.05 -22.49 -19.77
N VAL A 236 -20.57 -21.73 -18.80
CA VAL A 236 -20.38 -21.96 -17.38
C VAL A 236 -21.46 -22.90 -16.86
N THR A 237 -21.08 -24.00 -16.22
CA THR A 237 -22.00 -24.99 -15.63
C THR A 237 -21.95 -25.04 -14.11
N GLY A 238 -20.91 -24.45 -13.51
CA GLY A 238 -20.74 -24.37 -12.07
C GLY A 238 -19.74 -23.30 -11.67
N VAL A 239 -19.90 -22.79 -10.47
CA VAL A 239 -18.99 -21.82 -9.83
C VAL A 239 -18.76 -22.25 -8.39
N SER A 240 -17.53 -22.21 -7.94
CA SER A 240 -17.10 -22.52 -6.57
C SER A 240 -16.19 -21.40 -6.07
N PRO A 241 -16.30 -20.99 -4.80
CA PRO A 241 -17.17 -21.49 -3.70
C PRO A 241 -18.66 -21.13 -3.88
N ALA A 242 -19.52 -21.67 -3.03
CA ALA A 242 -20.98 -21.47 -3.09
C ALA A 242 -21.42 -20.01 -2.96
N THR A 243 -20.60 -19.17 -2.37
CA THR A 243 -20.78 -17.71 -2.34
C THR A 243 -19.43 -17.08 -2.70
N LEU A 244 -19.43 -16.20 -3.69
CA LEU A 244 -18.23 -15.45 -4.08
C LEU A 244 -17.97 -14.32 -3.09
N VAL A 245 -16.70 -14.07 -2.84
CA VAL A 245 -16.24 -12.91 -2.05
C VAL A 245 -15.22 -12.14 -2.89
N PRO A 246 -15.36 -10.84 -3.06
CA PRO A 246 -14.40 -10.04 -3.82
C PRO A 246 -12.97 -10.25 -3.35
N GLY A 247 -12.03 -10.36 -4.31
CA GLY A 247 -10.62 -10.60 -4.05
C GLY A 247 -10.25 -12.07 -3.77
N SER A 248 -11.23 -12.95 -3.52
CA SER A 248 -10.97 -14.38 -3.36
C SER A 248 -10.78 -15.07 -4.71
N THR A 249 -10.25 -16.28 -4.66
CA THR A 249 -10.16 -17.15 -5.84
C THR A 249 -11.47 -17.91 -6.04
N ALA A 250 -11.97 -17.93 -7.27
CA ALA A 250 -13.08 -18.75 -7.67
C ALA A 250 -12.70 -19.69 -8.82
N THR A 251 -13.35 -20.84 -8.89
CA THR A 251 -13.23 -21.81 -9.98
C THR A 251 -14.54 -21.87 -10.73
N LEU A 252 -14.48 -21.61 -12.04
CA LEU A 252 -15.58 -21.80 -12.96
C LEU A 252 -15.40 -23.13 -13.67
N THR A 253 -16.40 -23.98 -13.62
CA THR A 253 -16.46 -25.22 -14.40
C THR A 253 -17.38 -25.04 -15.58
N GLY A 254 -17.06 -25.67 -16.72
CA GLY A 254 -17.85 -25.50 -17.92
C GLY A 254 -17.27 -26.17 -19.13
N TYR A 255 -17.58 -25.63 -20.28
CA TYR A 255 -17.15 -26.15 -21.58
C TYR A 255 -16.73 -25.02 -22.53
N ASN A 256 -15.90 -25.35 -23.49
CA ASN A 256 -15.43 -24.45 -24.55
C ASN A 256 -14.70 -23.21 -24.02
N PHE A 257 -14.05 -23.29 -22.89
CA PHE A 257 -13.12 -22.27 -22.49
C PHE A 257 -11.87 -22.35 -23.38
N ASN A 258 -11.24 -21.21 -23.62
CA ASN A 258 -9.95 -21.22 -24.30
C ASN A 258 -8.92 -21.90 -23.38
N PRO A 259 -8.18 -22.91 -23.86
CA PRO A 259 -7.17 -23.58 -23.03
C PRO A 259 -6.01 -22.66 -22.63
N THR A 260 -5.84 -21.52 -23.31
CA THR A 260 -4.95 -20.43 -22.88
C THR A 260 -5.75 -19.51 -21.98
N PRO A 261 -5.49 -19.49 -20.65
CA PRO A 261 -6.35 -18.78 -19.70
C PRO A 261 -6.59 -17.32 -20.03
N GLY A 262 -5.55 -16.57 -20.40
CA GLY A 262 -5.63 -15.15 -20.73
C GLY A 262 -6.41 -14.81 -22.01
N SER A 263 -6.82 -15.81 -22.81
CA SER A 263 -7.68 -15.64 -23.96
C SER A 263 -9.18 -15.75 -23.62
N ASN A 264 -9.52 -15.96 -22.37
CA ASN A 264 -10.88 -15.92 -21.86
C ASN A 264 -11.13 -14.57 -21.16
N THR A 265 -12.24 -13.94 -21.51
CA THR A 265 -12.75 -12.78 -20.75
C THR A 265 -13.86 -13.26 -19.84
N VAL A 266 -13.64 -13.19 -18.54
CA VAL A 266 -14.63 -13.56 -17.53
C VAL A 266 -15.23 -12.29 -16.93
N THR A 267 -16.58 -12.21 -16.87
CA THR A 267 -17.27 -11.14 -16.15
C THR A 267 -18.10 -11.72 -15.02
N ILE A 268 -18.07 -11.06 -13.85
CA ILE A 268 -18.86 -11.40 -12.67
C ILE A 268 -19.60 -10.12 -12.27
N GLY A 269 -20.93 -10.15 -12.35
CA GLY A 269 -21.71 -8.92 -12.30
C GLY A 269 -21.40 -8.02 -13.47
N ALA A 270 -21.11 -6.75 -13.19
CA ALA A 270 -20.69 -5.76 -14.19
C ALA A 270 -19.15 -5.68 -14.37
N ALA A 271 -18.36 -6.39 -13.54
CA ALA A 271 -16.92 -6.24 -13.50
C ALA A 271 -16.19 -7.40 -14.20
N THR A 272 -15.05 -7.10 -14.83
CA THR A 272 -14.16 -8.11 -15.42
C THR A 272 -13.31 -8.77 -14.34
N ALA A 273 -13.32 -10.10 -14.29
CA ALA A 273 -12.50 -10.90 -13.40
C ALA A 273 -11.12 -11.18 -14.02
N THR A 274 -10.08 -11.19 -13.20
CA THR A 274 -8.74 -11.61 -13.65
C THR A 274 -8.66 -13.12 -13.71
N VAL A 275 -8.39 -13.67 -14.91
CA VAL A 275 -8.18 -15.10 -15.09
C VAL A 275 -6.75 -15.44 -14.71
N THR A 276 -6.57 -16.28 -13.68
CA THR A 276 -5.26 -16.65 -13.15
C THR A 276 -4.76 -18.01 -13.59
N GLY A 277 -5.66 -18.86 -14.14
CA GLY A 277 -5.32 -20.19 -14.63
C GLY A 277 -6.52 -20.89 -15.25
N GLY A 278 -6.30 -22.09 -15.75
CA GLY A 278 -7.38 -22.95 -16.24
C GLY A 278 -7.06 -23.76 -17.47
N ASN A 279 -8.11 -24.35 -18.03
CA ASN A 279 -8.09 -25.19 -19.23
C ASN A 279 -9.46 -25.09 -19.93
N ALA A 280 -9.71 -25.93 -20.94
CA ALA A 280 -10.96 -25.90 -21.74
C ALA A 280 -12.25 -26.17 -20.94
N THR A 281 -12.15 -26.69 -19.69
CA THR A 281 -13.32 -27.06 -18.86
C THR A 281 -13.33 -26.41 -17.49
N SER A 282 -12.24 -25.73 -17.11
CA SER A 282 -12.11 -25.08 -15.81
C SER A 282 -11.31 -23.80 -15.93
N LEU A 283 -11.76 -22.69 -15.34
CA LEU A 283 -11.04 -21.44 -15.21
C LEU A 283 -10.93 -21.07 -13.73
N THR A 284 -9.75 -20.64 -13.35
CA THR A 284 -9.50 -20.04 -12.04
C THR A 284 -9.44 -18.53 -12.19
N VAL A 285 -10.21 -17.80 -11.40
CA VAL A 285 -10.32 -16.34 -11.49
C VAL A 285 -10.20 -15.69 -10.12
N THR A 286 -9.72 -14.46 -10.08
CA THR A 286 -9.89 -13.59 -8.92
C THR A 286 -11.23 -12.87 -9.05
N VAL A 287 -12.06 -12.96 -8.03
CA VAL A 287 -13.38 -12.32 -7.98
C VAL A 287 -13.23 -10.80 -7.93
N PRO A 288 -13.77 -10.06 -8.88
CA PRO A 288 -13.67 -8.61 -8.90
C PRO A 288 -14.56 -7.96 -7.85
N CYS A 289 -14.31 -6.70 -7.53
CA CYS A 289 -15.19 -5.91 -6.69
C CYS A 289 -16.44 -5.50 -7.47
N THR A 290 -17.56 -6.07 -7.08
CA THR A 290 -18.90 -5.76 -7.61
C THR A 290 -19.91 -5.97 -6.48
N SER A 291 -21.13 -5.43 -6.61
CA SER A 291 -22.10 -5.42 -5.52
C SER A 291 -22.63 -6.79 -5.12
N SER A 292 -23.06 -6.86 -3.86
CA SER A 292 -23.68 -8.05 -3.27
C SER A 292 -24.97 -8.45 -4.00
N GLY A 293 -25.22 -9.76 -4.08
CA GLY A 293 -26.45 -10.31 -4.63
C GLY A 293 -26.25 -11.52 -5.50
N SER A 294 -27.28 -11.88 -6.28
CA SER A 294 -27.17 -12.90 -7.31
C SER A 294 -26.64 -12.26 -8.59
N VAL A 295 -25.38 -12.53 -8.90
CA VAL A 295 -24.67 -11.89 -10.02
C VAL A 295 -24.54 -12.82 -11.23
N PRO A 296 -24.63 -12.29 -12.46
CA PRO A 296 -24.34 -13.08 -13.67
C PRO A 296 -22.84 -13.33 -13.80
N VAL A 297 -22.46 -14.58 -14.00
CA VAL A 297 -21.08 -15.00 -14.36
C VAL A 297 -21.08 -15.40 -15.81
N THR A 298 -20.26 -14.75 -16.64
CA THR A 298 -20.15 -15.07 -18.06
C THR A 298 -18.70 -15.24 -18.47
N VAL A 299 -18.48 -16.07 -19.47
CA VAL A 299 -17.17 -16.23 -20.13
C VAL A 299 -17.34 -15.89 -21.59
N ALA A 300 -16.38 -15.17 -22.15
CA ALA A 300 -16.28 -14.90 -23.58
C ALA A 300 -14.89 -15.30 -24.08
N GLN A 301 -14.84 -15.80 -25.31
CA GLN A 301 -13.60 -16.07 -26.05
C GLN A 301 -13.80 -15.81 -27.56
N GLY A 302 -12.78 -15.33 -28.26
CA GLY A 302 -12.80 -15.13 -29.69
C GLY A 302 -13.99 -14.28 -30.20
N GLY A 303 -14.48 -13.35 -29.38
CA GLY A 303 -15.66 -12.52 -29.69
C GLY A 303 -17.02 -13.16 -29.37
N MET A 304 -17.04 -14.42 -28.95
CA MET A 304 -18.28 -15.12 -28.57
C MET A 304 -18.46 -15.10 -27.06
N LYS A 305 -19.65 -14.68 -26.62
CA LYS A 305 -20.04 -14.63 -25.21
C LYS A 305 -20.98 -15.79 -24.89
N GLY A 306 -20.69 -16.53 -23.83
CA GLY A 306 -21.54 -17.60 -23.34
C GLY A 306 -22.79 -17.10 -22.63
N ALA A 307 -23.72 -18.02 -22.32
CA ALA A 307 -24.86 -17.73 -21.47
C ALA A 307 -24.42 -17.36 -20.04
N SER A 308 -25.18 -16.50 -19.37
CA SER A 308 -24.93 -16.13 -17.99
C SER A 308 -25.30 -17.25 -17.02
N TYR A 309 -24.43 -17.49 -16.04
CA TYR A 309 -24.68 -18.37 -14.89
C TYR A 309 -24.90 -17.51 -13.66
N SER A 310 -26.06 -17.61 -13.03
CA SER A 310 -26.37 -16.81 -11.83
C SER A 310 -25.74 -17.41 -10.60
N HIS A 311 -24.98 -16.61 -9.83
CA HIS A 311 -24.28 -17.10 -8.63
C HIS A 311 -24.28 -16.06 -7.49
N PRO A 312 -24.37 -16.47 -6.22
CA PRO A 312 -24.33 -15.55 -5.09
C PRO A 312 -22.95 -14.89 -4.93
N LEU A 313 -22.94 -13.58 -4.66
CA LEU A 313 -21.76 -12.81 -4.30
C LEU A 313 -22.07 -11.97 -3.07
N GLN A 314 -21.12 -11.90 -2.13
CA GLN A 314 -21.25 -11.13 -0.90
C GLN A 314 -20.05 -10.20 -0.73
N VAL A 315 -20.33 -8.92 -0.59
CA VAL A 315 -19.36 -7.88 -0.19
C VAL A 315 -19.46 -7.65 1.31
N THR A 316 -18.36 -7.33 1.95
CA THR A 316 -18.35 -6.97 3.37
C THR A 316 -19.06 -5.63 3.57
N GLN A 317 -20.14 -5.62 4.33
CA GLN A 317 -20.83 -4.39 4.73
C GLN A 317 -20.06 -3.73 5.89
N ARG A 318 -19.86 -2.42 5.78
CA ARG A 318 -19.19 -1.57 6.78
C ARG A 318 -20.15 -0.52 7.33
N THR A 319 -20.79 -0.84 8.44
CA THR A 319 -21.64 0.13 9.13
C THR A 319 -20.75 1.02 10.00
N VAL A 320 -20.70 2.32 9.69
CA VAL A 320 -19.95 3.33 10.44
C VAL A 320 -20.95 4.33 11.01
N ALA A 321 -21.09 4.36 12.33
CA ALA A 321 -21.91 5.35 13.00
C ALA A 321 -21.27 6.75 12.92
N VAL A 322 -22.10 7.81 13.02
CA VAL A 322 -21.59 9.19 13.00
C VAL A 322 -20.58 9.38 14.13
N GLY A 323 -19.43 9.90 13.78
CA GLY A 323 -18.29 10.13 14.69
C GLY A 323 -17.40 8.90 14.95
N GLN A 324 -17.81 7.69 14.52
CA GLN A 324 -16.97 6.49 14.71
C GLN A 324 -15.97 6.34 13.57
N ALA A 325 -14.84 5.71 13.89
CA ALA A 325 -13.77 5.38 12.95
C ALA A 325 -13.73 3.86 12.70
N LEU A 326 -13.42 3.50 11.47
CA LEU A 326 -13.13 2.13 11.05
C LEU A 326 -11.82 2.14 10.26
N VAL A 327 -10.90 1.27 10.63
CA VAL A 327 -9.62 1.09 9.92
C VAL A 327 -9.53 -0.37 9.47
N THR A 328 -9.21 -0.59 8.20
CA THR A 328 -8.97 -1.94 7.67
C THR A 328 -7.56 -2.41 8.03
N SER A 329 -7.42 -3.71 8.30
CA SER A 329 -6.16 -4.30 8.75
C SER A 329 -5.39 -5.03 7.63
N THR A 330 -6.04 -5.31 6.50
CA THR A 330 -5.44 -6.00 5.37
C THR A 330 -5.83 -5.36 4.03
N ALA A 331 -5.04 -5.60 2.99
CA ALA A 331 -5.38 -5.18 1.63
C ALA A 331 -6.68 -5.83 1.13
N ALA A 332 -6.92 -7.08 1.50
CA ALA A 332 -8.17 -7.78 1.16
C ALA A 332 -9.39 -7.10 1.80
N GLU A 333 -9.29 -6.68 3.06
CA GLU A 333 -10.34 -5.90 3.72
C GLU A 333 -10.52 -4.52 3.10
N SER A 334 -9.46 -3.94 2.54
CA SER A 334 -9.49 -2.62 1.91
C SER A 334 -10.04 -2.66 0.48
N TYR A 335 -9.96 -3.81 -0.18
CA TYR A 335 -10.25 -3.96 -1.61
C TYR A 335 -11.66 -3.56 -1.98
N CYS A 336 -12.65 -4.12 -1.30
CA CYS A 336 -14.06 -4.01 -1.66
C CYS A 336 -14.93 -3.94 -0.42
N ASN A 337 -15.59 -2.81 -0.21
CA ASN A 337 -16.41 -2.56 0.96
C ASN A 337 -17.75 -1.95 0.55
N GLU A 338 -18.81 -2.24 1.26
CA GLU A 338 -20.13 -1.68 1.03
C GLU A 338 -20.56 -0.85 2.24
N LEU A 339 -20.83 0.43 2.01
CA LEU A 339 -21.49 1.29 2.99
C LEU A 339 -23.00 1.13 2.81
N PRO A 340 -23.75 0.62 3.81
CA PRO A 340 -25.19 0.47 3.71
C PRO A 340 -25.88 1.82 3.54
N SER A 341 -27.05 1.84 2.92
CA SER A 341 -27.84 3.06 2.74
C SER A 341 -28.05 3.79 4.07
N ALA A 342 -27.83 5.10 4.07
CA ALA A 342 -28.17 5.97 5.20
C ALA A 342 -29.66 6.40 5.18
N ASN A 343 -30.38 6.12 4.09
CA ASN A 343 -31.77 6.56 3.85
C ASN A 343 -31.94 8.08 3.97
N GLY A 344 -30.92 8.87 3.64
CA GLY A 344 -30.93 10.32 3.75
C GLY A 344 -29.59 10.95 3.43
N ALA A 345 -29.38 12.18 3.89
CA ALA A 345 -28.12 12.85 3.76
C ALA A 345 -27.04 12.13 4.58
N ALA A 346 -25.89 11.90 3.95
CA ALA A 346 -24.74 11.30 4.60
C ALA A 346 -23.45 11.94 4.10
N ARG A 347 -22.42 11.93 4.96
CA ARG A 347 -21.09 12.39 4.62
C ARG A 347 -20.05 11.51 5.30
N TYR A 348 -19.15 10.99 4.50
CA TYR A 348 -18.04 10.15 4.94
C TYR A 348 -16.72 10.80 4.57
N ILE A 349 -15.76 10.74 5.49
CA ILE A 349 -14.34 10.97 5.21
C ILE A 349 -13.68 9.62 5.07
N VAL A 350 -13.01 9.42 3.95
CA VAL A 350 -12.25 8.20 3.66
C VAL A 350 -10.80 8.57 3.43
N SER A 351 -9.89 7.99 4.18
CA SER A 351 -8.46 8.09 3.93
C SER A 351 -7.94 6.78 3.34
N VAL A 352 -7.24 6.88 2.22
CA VAL A 352 -6.36 5.82 1.71
C VAL A 352 -4.97 6.10 2.25
N PHE A 353 -4.33 5.12 2.88
CA PHE A 353 -2.98 5.27 3.42
C PHE A 353 -2.14 4.01 3.21
N SER A 354 -0.83 4.14 3.34
CA SER A 354 0.11 3.03 3.27
C SER A 354 0.71 2.73 4.64
N ASP A 355 0.61 1.49 5.10
CA ASP A 355 1.27 0.99 6.32
C ASP A 355 2.72 0.55 6.10
N ASN A 356 3.23 0.66 4.88
CA ASN A 356 4.64 0.41 4.61
C ASN A 356 5.52 1.48 5.27
N THR A 357 6.51 1.06 6.02
CA THR A 357 7.39 1.96 6.79
C THR A 357 8.58 2.49 6.00
N SER A 358 8.75 2.04 4.76
CA SER A 358 9.80 2.57 3.87
C SER A 358 9.30 3.77 3.07
N PRO A 359 9.85 4.96 3.24
CA PRO A 359 9.46 6.14 2.47
C PRO A 359 9.77 6.01 0.97
N ALA A 360 10.65 5.09 0.57
CA ALA A 360 10.95 4.79 -0.83
C ALA A 360 9.94 3.85 -1.49
N SER A 361 9.11 3.16 -0.71
CA SER A 361 8.04 2.30 -1.22
C SER A 361 6.98 3.13 -1.94
N ASN A 362 6.52 2.64 -3.10
CA ASN A 362 5.47 3.26 -3.90
C ASN A 362 4.42 2.22 -4.27
N ALA A 363 3.18 2.47 -3.90
CA ALA A 363 2.04 1.61 -4.19
C ALA A 363 1.05 2.34 -5.10
N PRO A 364 0.93 1.97 -6.40
CA PRO A 364 -0.08 2.54 -7.27
C PRO A 364 -1.46 2.01 -6.91
N PHE A 365 -2.46 2.87 -6.98
CA PHE A 365 -3.85 2.52 -6.70
C PHE A 365 -4.85 3.38 -7.47
N GLN A 366 -6.08 2.88 -7.55
CA GLN A 366 -7.28 3.63 -7.90
C GLN A 366 -8.27 3.52 -6.75
N PHE A 367 -8.97 4.60 -6.46
CA PHE A 367 -10.06 4.60 -5.50
C PHE A 367 -11.33 5.09 -6.17
N SER A 368 -12.42 4.34 -6.00
CA SER A 368 -13.74 4.70 -6.50
C SER A 368 -14.84 4.36 -5.51
N ALA A 369 -15.95 5.03 -5.66
CA ALA A 369 -17.15 4.80 -4.87
C ALA A 369 -18.38 4.84 -5.81
N ASP A 370 -18.94 3.68 -6.12
CA ASP A 370 -20.05 3.52 -7.06
C ASP A 370 -21.33 3.04 -6.39
N VAL A 371 -22.47 3.39 -6.97
CA VAL A 371 -23.69 2.57 -6.81
C VAL A 371 -23.71 1.50 -7.87
N ASP A 372 -24.20 0.32 -7.50
CA ASP A 372 -24.27 -0.81 -8.41
C ASP A 372 -25.20 -0.57 -9.61
N GLY A 373 -24.80 -1.05 -10.76
CA GLY A 373 -25.63 -1.16 -11.97
C GLY A 373 -25.39 -0.14 -13.07
N GLY A 374 -24.51 0.80 -12.91
CA GLY A 374 -24.05 1.67 -13.99
C GLY A 374 -22.88 1.06 -14.73
N ALA A 375 -23.07 0.37 -15.84
CA ALA A 375 -22.07 0.31 -16.88
C ALA A 375 -21.86 1.76 -17.36
N GLY A 376 -21.09 2.54 -16.57
CA GLY A 376 -20.58 3.82 -17.01
C GLY A 376 -19.68 3.53 -18.20
N GLU A 377 -20.17 3.76 -19.41
CA GLU A 377 -19.25 4.05 -20.50
C GLU A 377 -18.19 4.97 -19.95
N LEU A 378 -16.94 4.72 -20.31
CA LEU A 378 -15.82 5.64 -20.12
C LEU A 378 -16.16 6.93 -20.90
N SER A 379 -17.16 7.64 -20.42
CA SER A 379 -17.35 9.02 -20.79
C SER A 379 -16.12 9.71 -20.25
N SER A 380 -15.28 10.17 -21.15
CA SER A 380 -14.24 11.15 -20.87
C SER A 380 -14.95 12.39 -20.34
N VAL A 381 -15.39 12.35 -19.08
CA VAL A 381 -15.72 13.54 -18.35
C VAL A 381 -14.42 14.31 -18.31
N ARG A 382 -14.33 15.32 -19.18
CA ARG A 382 -13.38 16.41 -19.01
C ARG A 382 -13.48 16.75 -17.54
N VAL A 383 -12.47 16.39 -16.78
CA VAL A 383 -12.24 16.95 -15.46
C VAL A 383 -12.46 18.44 -15.67
N PRO A 384 -13.42 19.10 -14.98
CA PRO A 384 -13.47 20.56 -14.99
C PRO A 384 -12.04 20.95 -14.67
N ALA A 385 -11.42 21.75 -15.53
CA ALA A 385 -10.03 22.17 -15.35
C ALA A 385 -9.92 22.50 -13.87
N THR A 386 -9.09 21.74 -13.15
CA THR A 386 -8.82 21.96 -11.73
C THR A 386 -8.79 23.46 -11.58
N PRO A 387 -9.55 24.09 -10.66
CA PRO A 387 -9.45 25.52 -10.43
C PRO A 387 -7.96 25.74 -10.38
N ASP A 388 -7.43 26.50 -11.36
CA ASP A 388 -6.03 26.66 -11.74
C ASP A 388 -5.15 26.20 -10.61
N ALA A 389 -4.39 25.10 -10.80
CA ALA A 389 -3.65 24.48 -9.72
C ALA A 389 -3.08 25.62 -8.92
N LEU A 390 -3.57 25.83 -7.68
CA LEU A 390 -3.23 27.00 -6.89
C LEU A 390 -1.72 27.01 -6.94
N VAL A 391 -1.18 27.85 -7.82
CA VAL A 391 0.27 27.91 -8.06
C VAL A 391 0.78 28.29 -6.70
N ALA A 392 1.45 27.33 -6.06
CA ALA A 392 2.05 27.56 -4.75
C ALA A 392 2.73 28.91 -4.87
N PRO A 393 2.38 29.89 -4.03
CA PRO A 393 2.81 31.28 -4.24
C PRO A 393 4.29 31.22 -4.54
N ARG A 394 4.71 31.80 -5.68
CA ARG A 394 6.11 31.74 -6.09
C ARG A 394 6.89 32.37 -4.96
N LEU A 395 7.62 31.55 -4.24
CA LEU A 395 8.52 31.99 -3.20
C LEU A 395 9.41 33.09 -3.76
N SER A 396 9.68 34.12 -2.99
CA SER A 396 10.67 35.11 -3.38
C SER A 396 12.02 34.42 -3.64
N LEU A 397 12.89 35.03 -4.42
CA LEU A 397 14.22 34.46 -4.69
C LEU A 397 14.97 34.15 -3.39
N ASP A 398 14.84 34.99 -2.36
CA ASP A 398 15.43 34.77 -1.04
C ASP A 398 14.80 33.57 -0.32
N GLN A 399 13.49 33.38 -0.44
CA GLN A 399 12.79 32.22 0.09
C GLN A 399 13.19 30.94 -0.64
N GLN A 400 13.32 30.97 -1.98
CA GLN A 400 13.82 29.82 -2.76
C GLN A 400 15.27 29.50 -2.42
N LEU A 401 16.09 30.50 -2.18
CA LEU A 401 17.48 30.32 -1.76
C LEU A 401 17.56 29.73 -0.34
N ALA A 402 16.76 30.26 0.60
CA ALA A 402 16.67 29.73 1.96
C ALA A 402 16.14 28.28 1.97
N GLU A 403 15.15 27.96 1.13
CA GLU A 403 14.69 26.59 0.95
C GLU A 403 15.75 25.67 0.32
N SER A 404 16.49 26.16 -0.68
CA SER A 404 17.54 25.36 -1.28
C SER A 404 18.68 25.06 -0.30
N GLN A 405 19.00 26.01 0.56
CA GLN A 405 19.99 25.84 1.62
C GLN A 405 19.46 24.90 2.72
N ALA A 406 18.20 25.03 3.12
CA ALA A 406 17.56 24.10 4.03
C ALA A 406 17.56 22.66 3.50
N ARG A 407 17.34 22.47 2.20
CA ARG A 407 17.35 21.14 1.52
C ARG A 407 18.68 20.42 1.66
N VAL A 408 19.79 21.14 1.51
CA VAL A 408 21.13 20.55 1.66
C VAL A 408 21.41 20.20 3.12
N ALA A 409 20.95 21.02 4.03
CA ALA A 409 21.06 20.81 5.47
C ALA A 409 20.39 19.49 5.91
N ASP A 410 19.18 19.28 5.42
CA ASP A 410 18.32 18.17 5.84
C ASP A 410 18.82 16.80 5.37
N SER A 411 19.32 16.71 4.15
CA SER A 411 19.90 15.45 3.66
C SER A 411 21.16 15.07 4.44
N ARG A 412 21.95 16.06 4.87
CA ARG A 412 23.16 15.85 5.69
C ARG A 412 22.81 15.42 7.11
N HIS A 413 21.76 16.00 7.68
CA HIS A 413 21.32 15.60 9.02
C HIS A 413 20.80 14.17 9.03
N TYR A 414 19.94 13.79 8.06
CA TYR A 414 19.49 12.40 7.94
C TYR A 414 20.66 11.42 7.80
N ASP A 415 21.63 11.75 6.95
CA ASP A 415 22.85 10.95 6.77
C ASP A 415 23.68 10.86 8.08
N LEU A 416 23.72 11.93 8.86
CA LEU A 416 24.36 11.92 10.19
C LEU A 416 23.63 10.98 11.15
N MET A 417 22.30 10.98 11.16
CA MET A 417 21.53 10.08 12.04
C MET A 417 21.77 8.61 11.69
N GLU A 418 21.83 8.26 10.42
CA GLU A 418 22.17 6.90 9.99
C GLU A 418 23.62 6.53 10.36
N LYS A 419 24.55 7.47 10.27
CA LYS A 419 25.92 7.27 10.75
C LYS A 419 26.00 7.11 12.26
N ASN A 420 25.19 7.84 13.03
CA ASN A 420 25.06 7.66 14.48
C ASN A 420 24.52 6.26 14.84
N ARG A 421 23.53 5.76 14.10
CA ARG A 421 23.04 4.39 14.29
C ARG A 421 24.13 3.35 14.05
N ALA A 422 24.88 3.51 12.98
CA ALA A 422 26.02 2.62 12.67
C ALA A 422 27.12 2.74 13.73
N ALA A 423 27.43 3.94 14.22
CA ALA A 423 28.41 4.20 15.27
C ALA A 423 27.98 3.54 16.61
N TYR A 424 26.70 3.64 16.96
CA TYR A 424 26.16 2.98 18.14
C TYR A 424 26.35 1.45 18.07
N GLN A 425 25.97 0.84 16.94
CA GLN A 425 26.14 -0.61 16.74
C GLN A 425 27.61 -1.04 16.84
N LEU A 426 28.50 -0.27 16.22
CA LEU A 426 29.96 -0.51 16.30
C LEU A 426 30.45 -0.40 17.75
N GLY A 427 30.00 0.63 18.47
CA GLY A 427 30.32 0.84 19.90
C GLY A 427 29.86 -0.32 20.77
N ARG A 428 28.62 -0.76 20.60
CA ARG A 428 28.09 -1.92 21.34
C ARG A 428 28.84 -3.22 21.05
N ALA A 429 29.27 -3.42 19.81
CA ALA A 429 30.07 -4.60 19.44
C ALA A 429 31.48 -4.56 20.04
N GLN A 430 32.08 -3.36 20.10
CA GLN A 430 33.45 -3.17 20.57
C GLN A 430 33.55 -3.06 22.10
N PHE A 431 32.54 -2.46 22.72
CA PHE A 431 32.44 -2.23 24.16
C PHE A 431 31.19 -2.91 24.76
N PRO A 432 31.13 -4.24 24.79
CA PRO A 432 29.98 -4.96 25.32
C PRO A 432 29.85 -4.75 26.83
N ARG A 433 28.63 -4.60 27.32
CA ARG A 433 28.32 -4.42 28.74
C ARG A 433 28.91 -5.57 29.59
N GLY A 434 29.47 -5.25 30.76
CA GLY A 434 30.09 -6.21 31.68
C GLY A 434 31.54 -6.54 31.39
N ARG A 435 32.14 -5.96 30.35
CA ARG A 435 33.59 -5.96 30.16
C ARG A 435 34.19 -4.58 30.47
N ALA A 436 33.84 -3.97 31.60
CA ALA A 436 34.68 -2.91 32.11
C ALA A 436 36.10 -3.44 32.18
N PRO A 437 37.12 -2.70 31.70
CA PRO A 437 38.50 -3.11 31.87
C PRO A 437 38.73 -3.47 33.34
N ARG A 438 39.21 -4.66 33.64
CA ARG A 438 39.54 -5.09 34.99
C ARG A 438 40.53 -4.10 35.56
N GLY A 439 40.06 -3.21 36.46
CA GLY A 439 40.86 -2.16 37.08
C GLY A 439 40.16 -0.83 37.28
N MET A 440 39.01 -0.57 36.58
CA MET A 440 38.19 0.58 36.94
C MET A 440 37.20 0.17 38.03
N ALA A 441 37.61 0.32 39.27
CA ALA A 441 36.70 0.31 40.41
C ALA A 441 35.71 1.47 40.22
N LEU A 442 34.39 1.13 40.18
CA LEU A 442 33.32 2.12 40.30
C LEU A 442 33.47 2.82 41.65
N ASN A 443 34.26 3.88 41.71
CA ASN A 443 34.32 4.73 42.85
C ASN A 443 33.07 5.61 42.83
N ARG A 444 31.98 5.15 43.46
CA ARG A 444 30.71 5.87 43.62
C ARG A 444 30.82 7.22 44.31
N ASP A 445 31.99 7.54 44.83
CA ASP A 445 32.26 8.72 45.63
C ASP A 445 33.29 9.69 45.04
N VAL A 446 33.65 9.56 43.78
CA VAL A 446 34.53 10.56 43.13
C VAL A 446 33.72 11.81 42.87
N VAL A 447 33.89 12.80 43.67
CA VAL A 447 33.49 14.20 43.40
C VAL A 447 34.42 14.67 42.29
N TYR A 448 33.94 14.71 41.09
CA TYR A 448 34.68 15.26 39.97
C TYR A 448 34.70 16.79 40.15
N GLY A 449 35.84 17.39 39.93
CA GLY A 449 35.99 18.83 39.95
C GLY A 449 35.25 19.51 38.80
N ASP A 450 35.12 20.81 38.88
CA ASP A 450 34.57 21.63 37.81
C ASP A 450 35.23 21.29 36.46
N PRO A 451 34.50 21.28 35.37
CA PRO A 451 35.08 21.16 34.03
C PRO A 451 36.18 22.20 33.85
N PRO A 452 37.36 21.87 33.25
CA PRO A 452 38.51 22.78 33.19
C PRO A 452 38.18 24.08 32.46
N ALA A 453 38.89 25.18 32.84
CA ALA A 453 38.70 26.49 32.22
C ALA A 453 39.01 26.48 30.70
N THR A 454 39.95 25.65 30.28
CA THR A 454 40.29 25.44 28.87
C THR A 454 40.34 23.95 28.58
N ARG A 455 39.88 23.57 27.41
CA ARG A 455 39.86 22.17 27.00
C ARG A 455 40.12 22.01 25.50
N GLN A 456 40.73 20.92 25.12
CA GLN A 456 40.85 20.47 23.76
C GLN A 456 39.74 19.43 23.47
N PHE A 457 39.02 19.62 22.34
CA PHE A 457 37.94 18.74 21.89
C PHE A 457 38.33 18.06 20.59
N ARG A 458 37.82 16.86 20.39
CA ARG A 458 37.75 16.17 19.12
C ARG A 458 36.34 16.29 18.57
N VAL A 459 36.15 17.12 17.55
CA VAL A 459 34.84 17.29 16.91
C VAL A 459 34.77 16.33 15.75
N SER A 460 33.83 15.39 15.82
CA SER A 460 33.62 14.39 14.77
C SER A 460 33.44 15.03 13.40
N ASN A 461 34.11 14.48 12.39
CA ASN A 461 33.87 14.85 11.01
C ASN A 461 32.62 14.11 10.52
N ILE A 462 31.49 14.81 10.40
CA ILE A 462 30.20 14.23 9.96
C ILE A 462 30.19 13.84 8.47
N SER A 463 31.23 14.27 7.72
CA SER A 463 31.49 13.87 6.33
C SER A 463 32.88 13.25 6.22
N PRO A 464 33.11 12.09 6.85
CA PRO A 464 34.45 11.50 6.91
C PRO A 464 34.92 11.06 5.51
N PRO A 465 36.25 11.08 5.28
CA PRO A 465 36.84 10.52 4.08
C PRO A 465 36.51 9.04 3.88
N ALA A 466 36.59 8.56 2.65
CA ALA A 466 36.35 7.15 2.35
C ALA A 466 37.26 6.24 3.21
N GLY A 467 36.62 5.21 3.79
CA GLY A 467 37.26 4.25 4.69
C GLY A 467 37.36 4.68 6.15
N GLN A 468 36.90 5.89 6.47
CA GLN A 468 36.76 6.38 7.84
C GLN A 468 35.30 6.48 8.26
N THR A 469 35.08 6.54 9.57
CA THR A 469 33.75 6.74 10.17
C THR A 469 33.70 8.07 10.92
N ILE A 470 32.49 8.50 11.34
CA ILE A 470 32.34 9.67 12.21
C ILE A 470 33.05 9.50 13.55
N CYS A 471 33.32 8.25 13.96
CA CYS A 471 34.03 7.97 15.21
C CYS A 471 35.57 7.92 15.05
N SER A 472 36.09 7.77 13.83
CA SER A 472 37.54 7.73 13.57
C SER A 472 38.11 9.00 12.94
N SER A 473 37.26 9.84 12.34
CA SER A 473 37.62 11.11 11.70
C SER A 473 37.18 12.29 12.53
N PHE A 474 38.05 13.23 12.82
CA PHE A 474 37.75 14.36 13.68
C PHE A 474 38.63 15.57 13.38
N TYR A 475 38.22 16.72 13.92
CA TYR A 475 38.96 17.95 13.99
C TYR A 475 39.31 18.24 15.44
N VAL A 476 40.49 18.76 15.70
CA VAL A 476 40.89 19.21 17.02
C VAL A 476 40.50 20.67 17.19
N VAL A 477 39.82 21.00 18.28
CA VAL A 477 39.37 22.33 18.64
C VAL A 477 39.84 22.65 20.05
N ASN A 478 40.56 23.78 20.24
CA ASN A 478 40.86 24.33 21.54
C ASN A 478 39.72 25.29 21.93
N ALA A 479 39.23 25.21 23.14
CA ALA A 479 38.11 26.00 23.57
C ALA A 479 38.26 26.45 25.03
N THR A 480 37.65 27.60 25.32
CA THR A 480 37.61 28.22 26.63
C THR A 480 36.22 28.10 27.21
N ARG A 481 36.11 27.70 28.48
CA ARG A 481 34.83 27.61 29.18
C ARG A 481 34.28 29.01 29.44
N VAL A 482 33.09 29.30 28.90
CA VAL A 482 32.43 30.62 29.04
C VAL A 482 31.26 30.60 29.99
N TYR A 483 30.77 29.41 30.38
CA TYR A 483 29.69 29.25 31.36
C TYR A 483 29.83 27.93 32.11
N PHE A 484 29.42 27.89 33.36
CA PHE A 484 29.24 26.66 34.13
C PHE A 484 28.30 26.92 35.32
N ASN A 485 27.34 26.02 35.56
CA ASN A 485 26.34 26.10 36.64
C ASN A 485 26.21 24.80 37.46
N GLY A 486 27.15 23.89 37.33
CA GLY A 486 27.11 22.58 37.99
C GLY A 486 26.46 21.45 37.16
N LYS A 487 25.65 21.76 36.16
CA LYS A 487 24.98 20.79 35.29
C LYS A 487 25.37 20.94 33.81
N LEU A 488 25.61 22.16 33.36
CA LEU A 488 26.02 22.50 32.00
C LEU A 488 27.31 23.29 32.00
N ALA A 489 28.27 22.89 31.18
CA ALA A 489 29.43 23.66 30.84
C ALA A 489 29.39 24.06 29.35
N ILE A 490 29.46 25.36 29.08
CA ILE A 490 29.54 25.88 27.71
C ILE A 490 30.97 26.27 27.41
N TYR A 491 31.49 25.78 26.29
CA TYR A 491 32.80 26.11 25.77
C TYR A 491 32.68 26.87 24.45
N GLU A 492 33.50 27.89 24.27
CA GLU A 492 33.65 28.66 23.06
C GLU A 492 34.98 28.30 22.40
N ASP A 493 34.95 27.96 21.11
CA ASP A 493 36.15 27.69 20.30
C ASP A 493 37.06 28.94 20.27
N ASP A 494 38.32 28.76 20.59
CA ASP A 494 39.34 29.84 20.55
C ASP A 494 39.51 30.44 19.14
N ALA A 495 39.06 29.74 18.10
CA ALA A 495 39.00 30.22 16.71
C ALA A 495 37.79 31.12 16.43
N THR A 496 36.92 31.37 17.39
CA THR A 496 35.79 32.29 17.25
C THR A 496 36.27 33.67 16.77
N PRO A 497 35.65 34.27 15.74
CA PRO A 497 36.06 35.57 15.22
C PRO A 497 35.99 36.67 16.30
N ALA A 498 36.92 37.61 16.25
CA ALA A 498 36.89 38.79 17.07
C ALA A 498 35.54 39.54 16.89
N GLY A 499 34.99 40.11 17.95
CA GLY A 499 33.65 40.75 17.98
C GLY A 499 32.49 39.79 18.13
N LEU A 500 32.73 38.47 18.12
CA LEU A 500 31.74 37.44 18.41
C LEU A 500 32.08 36.61 19.64
N ARG A 501 33.25 36.83 20.24
CA ARG A 501 33.70 36.10 21.42
C ARG A 501 32.97 36.58 22.66
N PHE A 502 32.88 35.66 23.62
CA PHE A 502 32.41 35.96 24.97
C PHE A 502 33.20 37.14 25.61
N SER A 503 34.49 37.19 25.38
CA SER A 503 35.39 38.19 25.97
C SER A 503 35.18 39.62 25.45
N ASP A 504 34.80 39.76 24.19
CA ASP A 504 34.77 41.05 23.51
C ASP A 504 33.36 41.46 23.01
N ASN A 505 32.36 40.63 23.22
CA ASN A 505 30.98 40.92 22.89
C ASN A 505 30.02 40.74 24.09
N PRO A 506 29.57 41.82 24.74
CA PRO A 506 28.65 41.73 25.90
C PRO A 506 27.33 41.01 25.58
N SER A 507 26.83 41.09 24.35
CA SER A 507 25.62 40.37 23.95
C SER A 507 25.86 38.86 23.94
N MET A 508 26.99 38.41 23.45
CA MET A 508 27.36 36.98 23.44
C MET A 508 27.52 36.45 24.86
N ALA A 509 28.20 37.22 25.73
CA ALA A 509 28.33 36.88 27.16
C ALA A 509 26.94 36.73 27.82
N SER A 510 26.02 37.66 27.56
CA SER A 510 24.64 37.60 28.06
C SER A 510 23.88 36.40 27.49
N TYR A 511 24.08 36.06 26.24
CA TYR A 511 23.38 34.92 25.61
C TYR A 511 23.86 33.58 26.16
N TYR A 512 25.15 33.38 26.33
CA TYR A 512 25.68 32.16 26.96
C TYR A 512 25.14 31.99 28.35
N GLN A 513 25.10 33.08 29.14
CA GLN A 513 24.53 33.08 30.49
C GLN A 513 23.03 32.64 30.45
N LYS A 514 22.22 33.30 29.61
CA LYS A 514 20.79 33.00 29.46
C LYS A 514 20.49 31.57 28.96
N ILE A 515 21.29 31.06 28.02
CA ILE A 515 21.16 29.67 27.57
C ILE A 515 21.41 28.71 28.73
N GLY A 516 22.48 28.93 29.47
CA GLY A 516 22.82 28.08 30.60
C GLY A 516 21.81 28.13 31.73
N ASP A 517 21.29 29.30 32.05
CA ASP A 517 20.26 29.48 33.08
C ASP A 517 18.93 28.82 32.68
N GLN A 518 18.53 28.96 31.42
CA GLN A 518 17.34 28.29 30.88
C GLN A 518 17.51 26.76 30.81
N PHE A 519 18.69 26.26 30.42
CA PHE A 519 18.95 24.82 30.49
C PHE A 519 18.67 24.27 31.88
N ASN A 520 19.21 24.93 32.89
CA ASN A 520 19.07 24.48 34.28
C ASN A 520 17.63 24.61 34.82
N ALA A 521 16.95 25.70 34.46
CA ALA A 521 15.59 25.97 34.95
C ALA A 521 14.51 25.13 34.23
N ASP A 522 14.63 24.96 32.93
CA ASP A 522 13.55 24.49 32.10
C ASP A 522 13.93 23.21 31.32
N MET A 523 15.05 23.25 30.58
CA MET A 523 15.31 22.23 29.53
C MET A 523 15.73 20.89 30.14
N GLU A 524 16.73 20.89 31.03
CA GLU A 524 17.17 19.67 31.73
C GLU A 524 16.04 19.00 32.49
N PRO A 525 15.24 19.72 33.31
CA PRO A 525 14.11 19.12 34.01
C PRO A 525 13.06 18.50 33.06
N ILE A 526 12.77 19.13 31.90
CA ILE A 526 11.84 18.60 30.92
C ILE A 526 12.40 17.30 30.34
N VAL A 527 13.66 17.31 29.87
CA VAL A 527 14.28 16.13 29.26
C VAL A 527 14.38 15.00 30.28
N ARG A 528 14.87 15.27 31.47
CA ARG A 528 15.03 14.29 32.55
C ARG A 528 13.70 13.65 32.95
N ASN A 529 12.65 14.43 33.08
CA ASN A 529 11.35 13.95 33.56
C ASN A 529 10.52 13.26 32.45
N THR A 530 10.90 13.42 31.17
CA THR A 530 10.12 12.96 30.04
C THR A 530 10.85 11.92 29.17
N PHE A 531 12.13 12.13 28.92
CA PHE A 531 12.90 11.28 27.99
C PHE A 531 13.98 10.46 28.69
N GLY A 532 14.50 10.93 29.80
CA GLY A 532 15.54 10.26 30.55
C GLY A 532 16.57 11.24 31.10
N ASP A 533 17.35 10.77 32.01
CA ASP A 533 18.35 11.59 32.71
C ASP A 533 19.58 11.80 31.81
N ILE A 534 19.77 13.03 31.32
CA ILE A 534 20.92 13.43 30.51
C ILE A 534 22.21 13.30 31.36
N LEU A 535 22.11 13.58 32.62
CA LEU A 535 23.22 13.62 33.55
C LEU A 535 23.35 12.30 34.33
N ARG A 536 22.81 11.22 33.82
CA ARG A 536 22.86 9.92 34.47
C ARG A 536 24.30 9.47 34.64
N ARG A 537 24.68 9.29 35.89
CA ARG A 537 25.98 8.71 36.21
C ARG A 537 25.98 7.22 35.91
N ASP A 538 26.69 6.81 34.95
CA ASP A 538 26.99 5.40 34.70
C ASP A 538 28.49 5.22 34.36
N ALA A 539 28.99 4.02 34.57
CA ALA A 539 30.40 3.69 34.32
C ALA A 539 30.79 3.72 32.83
N GLU A 540 29.79 3.89 31.92
CA GLU A 540 29.98 3.71 30.49
C GLU A 540 29.97 5.02 29.68
N THR A 541 29.30 6.08 30.22
CA THR A 541 29.07 7.33 29.45
C THR A 541 29.33 8.61 30.26
N ASP A 542 29.97 8.53 31.37
CA ASP A 542 29.92 9.58 32.43
C ASP A 542 30.87 10.76 32.18
N ASN A 543 30.30 11.96 32.04
CA ASN A 543 30.93 13.26 32.20
C ASN A 543 30.77 13.82 33.61
N ASN A 544 30.42 12.98 34.57
CA ASN A 544 30.25 13.35 35.98
C ASN A 544 29.00 14.19 36.26
N GLY A 545 27.95 14.01 35.53
CA GLY A 545 26.71 14.75 35.68
C GLY A 545 26.79 16.17 35.14
N VAL A 546 27.57 16.40 34.11
CA VAL A 546 27.71 17.69 33.39
C VAL A 546 27.56 17.49 31.88
N GLU A 547 26.54 18.07 31.31
CA GLU A 547 26.45 18.19 29.83
C GLU A 547 27.44 19.26 29.36
N ILE A 548 28.15 18.99 28.28
CA ILE A 548 29.14 19.89 27.70
C ILE A 548 28.71 20.33 26.30
N ALA A 549 28.45 21.62 26.14
CA ALA A 549 28.16 22.25 24.85
C ALA A 549 29.41 22.96 24.32
N LEU A 550 29.84 22.57 23.09
CA LEU A 550 30.91 23.26 22.38
C LEU A 550 30.34 24.08 21.23
N PHE A 551 30.51 25.39 21.29
CA PHE A 551 30.21 26.29 20.18
C PHE A 551 31.44 26.56 19.34
N THR A 552 31.37 26.23 18.04
CA THR A 552 32.53 26.35 17.13
C THR A 552 32.11 26.84 15.72
N PRO A 553 32.86 27.82 15.15
CA PRO A 553 32.64 28.30 13.79
C PRO A 553 32.96 27.25 12.74
N ARG A 554 33.58 26.15 13.11
CA ARG A 554 33.88 25.04 12.24
C ARG A 554 32.58 24.37 11.72
N ILE A 555 31.53 24.32 12.54
CA ILE A 555 30.21 23.84 12.12
C ILE A 555 29.63 24.71 11.02
N ASN A 556 29.79 26.04 11.13
CA ASN A 556 29.30 26.99 10.12
C ASN A 556 29.95 26.76 8.75
N THR A 557 31.24 26.43 8.72
CA THR A 557 32.07 26.36 7.50
C THR A 557 32.15 24.95 6.91
N THR A 558 32.36 23.95 7.77
CA THR A 558 32.59 22.55 7.34
C THR A 558 31.31 21.75 7.24
N PHE A 559 30.34 22.08 8.06
CA PHE A 559 29.06 21.34 8.17
C PHE A 559 27.86 22.24 7.87
N SER A 560 28.03 23.18 6.94
CA SER A 560 26.99 24.15 6.58
C SER A 560 25.61 23.45 6.43
N GLY A 561 24.64 23.97 7.13
CA GLY A 561 23.28 23.42 7.15
C GLY A 561 22.92 22.60 8.39
N VAL A 562 23.82 22.37 9.33
CA VAL A 562 23.54 21.70 10.61
C VAL A 562 23.68 22.72 11.74
N ALA A 563 22.61 22.92 12.53
CA ALA A 563 22.61 23.91 13.62
C ALA A 563 23.38 23.41 14.86
N GLY A 564 23.31 22.11 15.08
CA GLY A 564 23.99 21.39 16.13
C GLY A 564 23.93 19.90 15.86
N PHE A 565 24.67 19.14 16.63
CA PHE A 565 24.59 17.69 16.58
C PHE A 565 25.19 17.04 17.82
N VAL A 566 24.75 15.83 18.09
CA VAL A 566 25.39 14.88 19.00
C VAL A 566 25.88 13.68 18.21
N VAL A 567 26.90 13.00 18.69
CA VAL A 567 27.43 11.80 18.06
C VAL A 567 27.44 10.63 19.03
N SER A 568 26.96 9.51 18.61
CA SER A 568 26.94 8.26 19.41
C SER A 568 28.37 7.80 19.78
N CYS A 569 29.39 8.33 19.09
CA CYS A 569 30.78 8.03 19.41
C CYS A 569 31.15 8.45 20.84
N ASP A 570 30.62 9.58 21.30
CA ASP A 570 30.95 10.13 22.61
C ASP A 570 30.40 9.28 23.77
N GLN A 571 29.43 8.42 23.53
CA GLN A 571 28.89 7.46 24.49
C GLN A 571 29.83 6.26 24.74
N PHE A 572 30.91 6.13 23.98
CA PHE A 572 31.85 5.01 24.08
C PHE A 572 33.27 5.49 24.35
N PRO A 573 34.07 4.69 25.07
CA PRO A 573 35.43 5.08 25.40
C PRO A 573 36.29 5.36 24.16
N ASN A 574 37.13 6.37 24.23
CA ASN A 574 38.16 6.61 23.22
C ASN A 574 39.20 5.51 23.26
N ASN A 575 39.46 4.88 22.12
CA ASN A 575 40.44 3.79 22.01
C ASN A 575 41.74 4.18 21.26
N ASP A 576 41.97 5.47 21.14
CA ASP A 576 43.24 5.97 20.60
C ASP A 576 44.37 5.79 21.63
N THR A 577 45.23 4.83 21.39
CA THR A 577 46.35 4.48 22.26
C THR A 577 47.49 5.51 22.24
N THR A 578 47.44 6.48 21.34
CA THR A 578 48.45 7.58 21.25
C THR A 578 48.14 8.69 22.29
N THR A 579 46.99 8.60 22.95
CA THR A 579 46.60 9.56 23.99
C THR A 579 46.95 9.06 25.39
N THR A 580 47.30 9.97 26.26
CA THR A 580 47.48 9.64 27.68
C THR A 580 46.16 9.15 28.27
N PRO A 581 46.16 8.00 28.99
CA PRO A 581 44.94 7.52 29.62
C PRO A 581 44.29 8.61 30.47
N ARG A 582 43.01 8.82 30.28
CA ARG A 582 42.23 9.77 31.06
C ARG A 582 42.25 9.35 32.55
N PRO A 583 42.65 10.22 33.48
CA PRO A 583 42.20 10.04 34.87
C PRO A 583 40.68 10.01 34.88
N ALA A 584 40.06 9.14 35.66
CA ALA A 584 38.60 9.04 35.72
C ALA A 584 37.97 10.45 35.76
N GLY A 585 37.21 10.82 34.71
CA GLY A 585 36.52 12.10 34.57
C GLY A 585 37.32 13.31 34.04
N GLY A 586 38.64 13.21 33.80
CA GLY A 586 39.41 14.33 33.28
C GLY A 586 39.48 14.41 31.74
N PRO A 587 39.78 15.58 31.15
CA PRO A 587 39.96 15.73 29.71
C PRO A 587 41.17 14.93 29.21
N TYR A 588 41.10 14.43 27.99
CA TYR A 588 42.29 13.87 27.34
C TYR A 588 43.34 14.96 27.14
N THR A 589 44.58 14.64 27.43
CA THR A 589 45.72 15.53 27.21
C THR A 589 46.62 14.93 26.13
N GLY A 590 47.24 15.78 25.32
CA GLY A 590 48.18 15.36 24.26
C GLY A 590 47.54 14.79 23.02
N LEU A 591 46.35 15.29 22.67
CA LEU A 591 45.66 14.87 21.44
C LEU A 591 46.48 15.21 20.19
N ASN A 592 46.82 14.21 19.39
CA ASN A 592 47.47 14.43 18.09
C ASN A 592 46.48 15.02 17.07
N SER A 593 46.98 15.90 16.19
CA SER A 593 46.16 16.71 15.28
C SER A 593 45.65 15.98 14.02
N THR A 594 46.01 14.73 13.84
CA THR A 594 45.65 13.97 12.64
C THR A 594 44.89 12.71 13.02
N GLY A 595 43.81 12.46 12.34
CA GLY A 595 42.94 11.27 12.54
C GLY A 595 43.77 10.00 12.65
N GLY A 596 43.62 9.29 13.78
CA GLY A 596 44.24 8.02 14.03
C GLY A 596 43.53 6.86 13.37
N THR A 597 44.14 5.68 13.44
CA THR A 597 43.55 4.40 13.02
C THR A 597 42.53 3.86 14.04
N ALA A 598 42.35 4.55 15.16
CA ALA A 598 41.46 4.15 16.23
C ALA A 598 39.99 4.32 15.82
N SER A 599 39.21 3.29 15.96
CA SER A 599 37.78 3.27 15.52
C SER A 599 36.90 4.27 16.28
N PHE A 600 37.27 4.65 17.51
CA PHE A 600 36.63 5.63 18.36
C PHE A 600 37.57 6.78 18.76
N GLY A 601 38.52 7.12 17.87
CA GLY A 601 39.49 8.21 18.12
C GLY A 601 38.83 9.59 18.25
N ALA A 602 37.66 9.79 17.67
CA ALA A 602 36.89 11.04 17.75
C ALA A 602 36.15 11.23 19.12
N SER A 603 35.96 10.18 19.90
CA SER A 603 35.20 10.26 21.16
C SER A 603 35.86 11.19 22.18
N ASN A 604 35.05 12.11 22.73
CA ASN A 604 35.39 12.87 23.93
C ASN A 604 34.92 12.19 25.22
N PHE A 605 34.19 11.14 25.14
CA PHE A 605 33.66 10.27 26.17
C PHE A 605 32.83 11.01 27.21
N GLY A 606 31.52 11.09 26.99
CA GLY A 606 30.53 11.76 27.86
C GLY A 606 29.40 12.39 27.08
N GLU A 607 28.69 13.30 27.75
CA GLU A 607 27.49 13.98 27.27
C GLU A 607 27.89 15.27 26.53
N PHE A 608 28.08 15.18 25.22
CA PHE A 608 28.55 16.29 24.40
C PHE A 608 27.53 16.71 23.35
N PHE A 609 27.37 18.03 23.22
CA PHE A 609 26.63 18.71 22.18
C PHE A 609 27.57 19.67 21.44
N TYR A 610 27.51 19.65 20.10
CA TYR A 610 28.31 20.53 19.25
C TYR A 610 27.38 21.45 18.47
N ALA A 611 27.65 22.76 18.48
CA ALA A 611 26.77 23.76 17.88
C ALA A 611 27.53 24.82 17.08
N TYR A 612 26.81 25.41 16.14
CA TYR A 612 27.33 26.54 15.35
C TYR A 612 27.38 27.83 16.18
N GLN A 613 28.18 28.76 15.70
CA GLN A 613 28.28 30.12 16.27
C GLN A 613 27.63 31.16 15.33
N PRO A 614 27.26 32.34 15.85
CA PRO A 614 26.83 33.45 15.02
C PRO A 614 27.93 33.91 14.06
N THR A 615 27.58 34.66 13.05
CA THR A 615 28.51 35.27 12.09
C THR A 615 28.31 36.77 12.02
N ILE A 616 29.38 37.52 11.74
CA ILE A 616 29.32 38.99 11.69
C ILE A 616 28.45 39.49 10.54
N ASN A 617 28.44 38.80 9.42
CA ASN A 617 27.86 39.24 8.15
C ASN A 617 26.63 38.44 7.69
N GLY A 618 26.00 37.66 8.54
CA GLY A 618 24.86 36.84 8.16
C GLY A 618 25.20 35.73 7.13
N SER A 619 26.45 35.51 6.79
CA SER A 619 26.88 34.41 5.94
C SER A 619 27.14 33.17 6.79
N GLY A 620 26.38 32.14 6.58
CA GLY A 620 26.46 30.91 7.36
C GLY A 620 25.16 30.14 7.18
N PHE A 621 24.45 29.87 8.19
CA PHE A 621 23.14 29.20 8.16
C PHE A 621 22.08 30.13 7.51
N GLY A 622 22.10 30.28 6.20
CA GLY A 622 21.20 31.23 5.50
C GLY A 622 21.48 32.70 5.88
N THR A 623 20.52 33.55 5.70
CA THR A 623 20.55 35.00 6.04
C THR A 623 20.61 35.28 7.56
N VAL A 624 21.05 34.34 8.38
CA VAL A 624 20.64 34.20 9.76
C VAL A 624 21.83 34.09 10.70
N GLY A 625 22.79 34.93 10.53
CA GLY A 625 24.04 34.83 11.29
C GLY A 625 24.20 35.85 12.41
N THR A 626 23.27 36.78 12.64
CA THR A 626 23.45 37.74 13.73
C THR A 626 23.36 37.06 15.10
N PRO A 627 24.09 37.56 16.11
CA PRO A 627 24.01 37.01 17.47
C PRO A 627 22.60 36.89 18.01
N ASP A 628 21.71 37.84 17.73
CA ASP A 628 20.34 37.81 18.22
C ASP A 628 19.52 36.69 17.59
N TYR A 629 19.66 36.50 16.27
CA TYR A 629 18.97 35.40 15.62
C TYR A 629 19.54 34.05 16.02
N TRP A 630 20.86 33.94 16.12
CA TRP A 630 21.51 32.75 16.65
C TRP A 630 20.96 32.39 18.04
N TYR A 631 20.88 33.35 18.95
CA TYR A 631 20.33 33.11 20.28
C TYR A 631 18.87 32.61 20.25
N ARG A 632 18.05 33.10 19.34
CA ARG A 632 16.66 32.63 19.20
C ARG A 632 16.56 31.17 18.74
N THR A 633 17.38 30.80 17.78
CA THR A 633 17.32 29.48 17.15
C THR A 633 18.07 28.42 17.95
N ILE A 634 19.20 28.75 18.55
CA ILE A 634 20.04 27.77 19.21
C ILE A 634 19.39 27.15 20.46
N ARG A 635 18.52 27.86 21.14
CA ARG A 635 17.84 27.34 22.33
C ARG A 635 16.95 26.11 22.02
N SER A 636 16.21 26.15 20.95
CA SER A 636 15.43 24.97 20.54
C SER A 636 16.33 23.82 20.09
N THR A 637 17.43 24.14 19.42
CA THR A 637 18.44 23.15 19.08
C THR A 637 19.05 22.54 20.36
N PHE A 638 19.25 23.32 21.37
CA PHE A 638 19.84 22.85 22.64
C PHE A 638 19.02 21.73 23.28
N ILE A 639 17.72 21.95 23.50
CA ILE A 639 16.86 20.92 24.10
C ILE A 639 16.67 19.71 23.15
N HIS A 640 16.68 19.95 21.84
CA HIS A 640 16.64 18.90 20.81
C HIS A 640 17.84 17.94 20.95
N GLU A 641 19.04 18.49 21.03
CA GLU A 641 20.28 17.70 21.14
C GLU A 641 20.43 17.06 22.54
N SER A 642 20.03 17.75 23.59
CA SER A 642 20.01 17.18 24.95
C SER A 642 19.10 15.95 25.02
N LYS A 643 17.99 15.95 24.29
CA LYS A 643 17.13 14.77 24.17
C LYS A 643 17.85 13.60 23.47
N HIS A 644 18.64 13.86 22.43
CA HIS A 644 19.45 12.80 21.81
C HIS A 644 20.46 12.20 22.79
N ILE A 645 21.12 13.02 23.59
CA ILE A 645 22.02 12.54 24.64
C ILE A 645 21.27 11.61 25.61
N ALA A 646 20.10 12.05 26.12
CA ALA A 646 19.28 11.23 27.01
C ALA A 646 18.87 9.89 26.38
N SER A 647 18.50 9.88 25.08
CA SER A 647 18.18 8.66 24.36
C SER A 647 19.37 7.72 24.23
N GLN A 648 20.53 8.25 23.87
CA GLN A 648 21.76 7.46 23.72
C GLN A 648 22.14 6.83 25.06
N ALA A 649 22.18 7.63 26.12
CA ALA A 649 22.49 7.16 27.48
C ALA A 649 21.48 6.07 27.94
N ALA A 650 20.19 6.30 27.74
CA ALA A 650 19.16 5.33 28.10
C ALA A 650 19.32 4.00 27.35
N ARG A 651 19.62 4.04 26.06
CA ARG A 651 19.81 2.83 25.26
C ARG A 651 21.08 2.07 25.62
N VAL A 652 22.17 2.78 25.90
CA VAL A 652 23.39 2.15 26.42
C VAL A 652 23.11 1.50 27.77
N ALA A 653 22.44 2.22 28.68
CA ALA A 653 22.12 1.73 30.01
C ALA A 653 21.17 0.51 30.02
N ASN A 654 20.25 0.43 29.06
CA ASN A 654 19.32 -0.68 28.90
C ASN A 654 19.86 -1.84 28.08
N ASP A 655 21.11 -1.74 27.65
CA ASP A 655 21.76 -2.75 26.78
C ASP A 655 21.00 -2.99 25.46
N ALA A 656 20.42 -1.94 24.90
CA ALA A 656 19.67 -2.04 23.65
C ALA A 656 20.60 -2.48 22.50
N PRO A 657 20.17 -3.46 21.66
CA PRO A 657 21.00 -3.98 20.59
C PRO A 657 21.22 -2.97 19.44
N ALA A 658 20.32 -1.99 19.31
CA ALA A 658 20.38 -0.96 18.28
C ALA A 658 19.97 0.41 18.84
N TYR A 659 20.48 1.47 18.22
CA TYR A 659 19.98 2.83 18.45
C TYR A 659 18.58 2.97 17.83
N GLU A 660 17.85 4.02 18.20
CA GLU A 660 16.52 4.28 17.70
C GLU A 660 16.55 4.53 16.15
N GLU A 661 15.46 4.26 15.49
CA GLU A 661 15.30 4.63 14.08
C GLU A 661 15.23 6.16 13.94
N SER A 662 15.88 6.69 12.91
CA SER A 662 16.07 8.13 12.74
C SER A 662 14.76 8.92 12.77
N TRP A 663 13.70 8.40 12.16
CA TRP A 663 12.41 9.07 12.13
C TRP A 663 11.77 9.21 13.53
N LEU A 664 11.87 8.15 14.34
CA LEU A 664 11.30 8.15 15.69
C LEU A 664 12.17 8.99 16.64
N GLU A 665 13.48 8.90 16.49
CA GLU A 665 14.45 9.66 17.28
C GLU A 665 14.29 11.17 17.07
N GLU A 666 14.23 11.61 15.80
CA GLU A 666 14.04 13.01 15.43
C GLU A 666 12.64 13.54 15.80
N GLY A 667 11.62 12.70 15.60
CA GLY A 667 10.25 13.06 16.01
C GLY A 667 10.14 13.27 17.50
N MET A 668 10.83 12.46 18.33
CA MET A 668 10.91 12.67 19.78
C MET A 668 11.73 13.90 20.15
N ALA A 669 12.80 14.21 19.41
CA ALA A 669 13.58 15.43 19.63
C ALA A 669 12.73 16.68 19.30
N ARG A 670 11.93 16.65 18.23
CA ARG A 670 10.92 17.69 17.97
C ARG A 670 9.85 17.77 19.06
N THR A 671 9.49 16.65 19.66
CA THR A 671 8.57 16.65 20.82
C THR A 671 9.18 17.32 22.05
N SER A 672 10.51 17.21 22.25
CA SER A 672 11.16 17.94 23.35
C SER A 672 11.13 19.47 23.15
N GLU A 673 11.33 19.93 21.90
CA GLU A 673 11.15 21.35 21.56
C GLU A 673 9.71 21.83 21.84
N GLU A 674 8.71 21.04 21.43
CA GLU A 674 7.29 21.29 21.73
C GLU A 674 7.03 21.37 23.24
N MET A 675 7.55 20.41 24.01
CA MET A 675 7.33 20.37 25.46
C MET A 675 7.97 21.55 26.17
N TRP A 676 9.16 21.97 25.74
CA TRP A 676 9.78 23.16 26.27
C TRP A 676 8.89 24.40 26.01
N MET A 677 8.42 24.54 24.77
CA MET A 677 7.54 25.65 24.40
C MET A 677 6.23 25.61 25.21
N ARG A 678 5.55 24.46 25.30
CA ARG A 678 4.30 24.36 26.05
C ARG A 678 4.49 24.60 27.56
N ASN A 679 5.47 23.97 28.16
CA ASN A 679 5.59 23.92 29.62
C ASN A 679 6.30 25.14 30.19
N ALA A 680 7.34 25.64 29.52
CA ALA A 680 8.18 26.72 30.06
C ALA A 680 7.86 28.11 29.49
N VAL A 681 7.30 28.13 28.24
CA VAL A 681 7.05 29.38 27.52
C VAL A 681 5.59 29.80 27.61
N ASP A 682 4.67 28.96 27.16
CA ASP A 682 3.26 29.29 27.06
C ASP A 682 2.40 28.75 28.20
N ASN A 683 2.98 27.89 29.04
CA ASN A 683 2.29 27.20 30.14
C ASN A 683 0.98 26.54 29.71
N VAL A 684 1.04 25.79 28.58
CA VAL A 684 -0.09 25.13 27.97
C VAL A 684 -0.13 23.66 28.42
N ALA A 685 -1.26 23.27 29.00
CA ALA A 685 -1.45 21.90 29.46
C ALA A 685 -1.54 20.89 28.32
N TRP A 686 -1.19 19.66 28.60
CA TRP A 686 -1.43 18.53 27.72
C TRP A 686 -2.93 18.33 27.48
N LYS A 687 -3.33 18.05 26.23
CA LYS A 687 -4.73 17.89 25.80
C LYS A 687 -5.62 19.13 26.04
N ALA A 688 -5.04 20.32 25.96
CA ALA A 688 -5.77 21.57 26.15
C ALA A 688 -6.46 22.08 24.87
N ASN A 689 -6.36 21.36 23.78
CA ASN A 689 -6.88 21.76 22.47
C ASN A 689 -6.46 23.19 22.09
N THR A 690 -5.13 23.44 22.16
CA THR A 690 -4.56 24.77 22.08
C THR A 690 -4.67 25.33 20.67
N GLY A 691 -5.41 26.43 20.53
CA GLY A 691 -5.59 27.13 19.27
C GLY A 691 -4.65 28.31 19.06
N TYR A 692 -4.78 29.00 17.93
CA TYR A 692 -3.89 30.09 17.52
C TYR A 692 -3.82 31.24 18.53
N GLY A 693 -4.94 31.58 19.17
CA GLY A 693 -5.00 32.68 20.15
C GLY A 693 -4.14 32.48 21.40
N SER A 694 -3.78 31.22 21.73
CA SER A 694 -2.93 30.89 22.88
C SER A 694 -1.45 31.22 22.64
N PHE A 695 -1.04 31.51 21.41
CA PHE A 695 0.30 31.98 21.07
C PHE A 695 0.47 33.51 21.21
N ALA A 696 -0.42 34.17 21.90
CA ALA A 696 -0.37 35.62 22.08
C ALA A 696 0.82 36.12 22.92
N ASN A 697 1.49 35.21 23.68
CA ASN A 697 2.62 35.50 24.57
C ASN A 697 4.03 35.06 24.10
N PRO A 698 4.22 34.40 22.95
CA PRO A 698 5.57 33.94 22.57
C PRO A 698 6.54 35.06 22.25
N ILE A 699 6.05 36.26 22.01
CA ILE A 699 6.86 37.47 21.80
C ILE A 699 7.80 37.70 22.98
N ASN A 700 7.36 37.46 24.20
CA ASN A 700 8.13 37.72 25.42
C ASN A 700 9.37 36.84 25.57
N VAL A 701 9.35 35.60 25.03
CA VAL A 701 10.51 34.68 25.12
C VAL A 701 11.62 35.04 24.16
N TYR A 702 11.29 35.58 23.02
CA TYR A 702 12.26 36.00 22.02
C TYR A 702 12.72 37.44 22.20
N CYS A 703 11.88 38.21 22.81
CA CYS A 703 12.01 39.65 22.87
C CYS A 703 12.37 40.13 24.29
N ASP A 704 12.77 39.23 25.16
CA ASP A 704 13.28 39.51 26.51
C ASP A 704 14.24 40.70 26.49
N ALA A 705 13.76 41.89 26.78
CA ALA A 705 14.55 43.10 26.95
C ALA A 705 15.00 43.85 25.69
N ARG A 706 14.37 43.67 24.50
CA ARG A 706 14.70 44.50 23.34
C ARG A 706 13.45 45.06 22.63
N PRO A 707 12.90 46.17 23.12
CA PRO A 707 11.96 46.99 22.37
C PRO A 707 12.70 47.56 21.16
N GLY A 708 12.27 47.26 19.95
CA GLY A 708 12.83 47.81 18.73
C GLY A 708 13.11 46.87 17.59
N PHE A 709 12.95 45.56 17.77
CA PHE A 709 12.94 44.63 16.63
C PHE A 709 11.51 44.55 16.07
N ALA A 710 11.36 44.71 14.75
CA ALA A 710 10.06 44.63 14.07
C ALA A 710 9.30 43.34 14.37
N GLU A 711 10.00 42.25 14.62
CA GLU A 711 9.46 40.95 15.02
C GLU A 711 9.09 40.84 16.50
N CYS A 712 9.48 41.83 17.31
CA CYS A 712 9.17 41.96 18.73
C CYS A 712 8.16 43.04 19.03
N ASP A 713 7.56 43.62 17.99
CA ASP A 713 6.47 44.59 18.14
C ASP A 713 5.25 43.90 18.76
N ALA A 714 4.78 44.44 19.87
CA ALA A 714 3.64 43.96 20.63
C ALA A 714 2.33 43.84 19.78
N ASN A 715 2.29 44.51 18.63
CA ASN A 715 1.16 44.43 17.71
C ASN A 715 1.26 43.32 16.68
N THR A 716 2.39 42.59 16.60
CA THR A 716 2.58 41.48 15.67
C THR A 716 2.46 40.17 16.45
N ARG A 717 1.25 39.61 16.50
CA ARG A 717 1.03 38.27 17.05
C ARG A 717 1.72 37.25 16.14
N ARG A 718 2.83 36.68 16.59
CA ARG A 718 3.51 35.60 15.89
C ARG A 718 3.59 34.38 16.80
N PRO A 719 3.28 33.16 16.32
CA PRO A 719 3.55 31.95 17.06
C PRO A 719 5.03 31.89 17.43
N ALA A 720 5.36 31.27 18.54
CA ALA A 720 6.75 31.02 18.90
C ALA A 720 7.46 30.38 17.71
N SER A 721 8.61 30.90 17.31
CA SER A 721 9.31 30.43 16.08
C SER A 721 9.60 28.93 16.11
N ILE A 722 9.72 28.32 17.30
CA ILE A 722 9.86 26.88 17.50
C ILE A 722 8.65 26.15 16.94
N MET A 723 7.45 26.47 17.42
CA MET A 723 6.23 25.82 16.96
C MET A 723 5.85 26.24 15.55
N GLN A 724 6.20 27.46 15.13
CA GLN A 724 6.02 27.87 13.74
C GLN A 724 6.77 26.96 12.78
N ARG A 725 7.98 26.52 13.12
CA ARG A 725 8.73 25.54 12.30
C ARG A 725 7.97 24.22 12.18
N HIS A 726 7.41 23.70 13.27
CA HIS A 726 6.61 22.48 13.28
C HIS A 726 5.36 22.65 12.40
N PHE A 727 4.59 23.70 12.62
CA PHE A 727 3.34 23.95 11.90
C PHE A 727 3.56 24.26 10.42
N THR A 728 4.57 25.07 10.08
CA THR A 728 4.89 25.40 8.69
C THR A 728 5.31 24.16 7.91
N SER A 729 6.19 23.36 8.48
CA SER A 729 6.65 22.12 7.85
C SER A 729 5.51 21.11 7.67
N LEU A 730 4.66 20.97 8.70
CA LEU A 730 3.48 20.11 8.61
C LEU A 730 2.47 20.62 7.58
N TYR A 731 2.18 21.95 7.58
CA TYR A 731 1.32 22.58 6.59
C TYR A 731 1.78 22.36 5.17
N THR A 732 3.06 22.59 4.90
CA THR A 732 3.63 22.42 3.56
C THR A 732 3.57 20.99 3.08
N ASN A 733 3.72 20.03 4.00
CA ASN A 733 3.62 18.61 3.70
C ASN A 733 2.16 18.19 3.40
N MET A 734 1.17 18.79 4.05
CA MET A 734 -0.25 18.55 3.83
C MET A 734 -0.83 19.31 2.64
N PHE A 735 -0.24 20.42 2.25
CA PHE A 735 -0.75 21.33 1.22
C PHE A 735 -0.52 20.84 -0.22
N GLY A 736 0.08 19.73 -0.43
CA GLY A 736 0.30 19.21 -1.78
C GLY A 736 -0.94 18.51 -2.35
N THR A 737 -1.18 18.66 -3.64
CA THR A 737 -2.30 18.05 -4.37
C THR A 737 -2.08 16.56 -4.67
N ASN A 738 -0.93 16.02 -4.32
CA ASN A 738 -0.57 14.65 -4.66
C ASN A 738 -0.32 13.84 -3.41
N ALA A 739 -0.85 12.62 -3.37
CA ALA A 739 -0.78 11.61 -2.32
C ALA A 739 0.63 11.23 -1.79
N ARG A 740 1.62 12.04 -2.05
CA ARG A 740 3.01 11.83 -1.63
C ARG A 740 3.32 12.30 -0.22
N LEU A 741 2.33 12.72 0.50
CA LEU A 741 2.48 13.61 1.61
C LEU A 741 2.48 12.81 2.89
N LEU A 742 3.08 13.35 3.92
CA LEU A 742 3.01 12.86 5.28
C LEU A 742 3.63 11.47 5.52
N SER A 743 4.75 11.12 4.88
CA SER A 743 5.52 9.98 5.40
C SER A 743 6.22 10.39 6.70
N PRO A 744 5.94 9.74 7.83
CA PRO A 744 6.67 10.01 9.07
C PRO A 744 8.01 9.28 9.13
N PHE A 745 8.26 8.31 8.24
CA PHE A 745 9.35 7.34 8.33
C PHE A 745 10.67 7.79 7.70
N GLY A 746 10.81 9.07 7.36
CA GLY A 746 12.04 9.62 6.80
C GLY A 746 11.90 10.12 5.38
N ALA A 747 13.04 10.48 4.78
CA ALA A 747 13.16 11.05 3.45
C ALA A 747 13.78 10.05 2.47
N THR A 748 13.55 10.29 1.18
CA THR A 748 14.30 9.64 0.09
C THR A 748 15.30 10.64 -0.51
N SER A 749 16.26 10.15 -1.29
CA SER A 749 17.22 11.00 -2.01
C SER A 749 16.57 11.98 -3.00
N SER A 750 15.31 11.74 -3.38
CA SER A 750 14.52 12.63 -4.24
C SER A 750 13.72 13.67 -3.45
N ASP A 751 13.67 13.57 -2.14
CA ASP A 751 12.95 14.53 -1.31
C ASP A 751 13.78 15.79 -1.14
N THR A 752 13.15 16.90 -1.45
CA THR A 752 13.80 18.20 -1.49
C THR A 752 13.61 19.00 -0.20
N GLN A 753 12.91 18.44 0.79
CA GLN A 753 12.52 19.17 2.00
C GLN A 753 12.44 18.23 3.22
N SER A 754 12.84 18.75 4.40
CA SER A 754 12.87 18.03 5.70
C SER A 754 11.54 17.92 6.41
N PHE A 755 10.45 18.00 5.69
CA PHE A 755 9.10 18.01 6.31
C PHE A 755 8.77 16.75 7.09
N TRP A 756 9.49 15.66 6.87
CA TRP A 756 9.32 14.41 7.59
C TRP A 756 9.55 14.57 9.11
N TYR A 757 10.37 15.51 9.55
CA TYR A 757 10.55 15.81 10.98
C TYR A 757 9.22 16.21 11.65
N ALA A 758 8.48 17.11 10.99
CA ALA A 758 7.20 17.57 11.51
C ALA A 758 6.13 16.48 11.42
N THR A 759 6.18 15.62 10.39
CA THR A 759 5.24 14.50 10.27
C THR A 759 5.54 13.41 11.30
N SER A 760 6.81 13.10 11.55
CA SER A 760 7.21 12.19 12.65
C SER A 760 6.79 12.74 14.01
N TRP A 761 7.05 14.02 14.29
CA TRP A 761 6.54 14.69 15.49
C TRP A 761 5.03 14.57 15.62
N SER A 762 4.29 14.85 14.54
CA SER A 762 2.83 14.79 14.55
C SER A 762 2.30 13.38 14.82
N LEU A 763 2.91 12.33 14.26
CA LEU A 763 2.55 10.95 14.55
C LEU A 763 2.83 10.58 16.01
N ILE A 764 3.96 11.02 16.56
CA ILE A 764 4.30 10.79 17.97
C ILE A 764 3.32 11.54 18.86
N ARG A 765 3.03 12.80 18.58
CA ARG A 765 2.06 13.61 19.35
C ARG A 765 0.68 12.95 19.34
N TYR A 766 0.18 12.52 18.17
CA TYR A 766 -1.05 11.74 18.06
C TYR A 766 -1.00 10.46 18.92
N SER A 767 0.11 9.72 18.86
CA SER A 767 0.26 8.48 19.62
C SER A 767 0.25 8.73 21.13
N VAL A 768 0.95 9.77 21.60
CA VAL A 768 0.92 10.18 23.00
C VAL A 768 -0.48 10.62 23.44
N ASP A 769 -1.14 11.42 22.61
CA ASP A 769 -2.49 11.93 22.90
C ASP A 769 -3.53 10.81 22.94
N ARG A 770 -3.42 9.85 22.03
CA ARG A 770 -4.40 8.76 21.95
C ARG A 770 -4.17 7.65 22.94
N TYR A 771 -2.92 7.24 23.15
CA TYR A 771 -2.57 6.03 23.89
C TYR A 771 -1.81 6.28 25.19
N GLY A 772 -1.28 7.49 25.41
CA GLY A 772 -0.53 7.84 26.60
C GLY A 772 -1.42 8.10 27.82
N ALA A 773 -0.94 7.69 28.99
CA ALA A 773 -1.49 8.13 30.28
C ALA A 773 -1.03 9.55 30.64
N SER A 774 0.14 9.96 30.17
CA SER A 774 0.70 11.31 30.22
C SER A 774 1.80 11.45 29.18
N ASP A 775 2.20 12.69 28.84
CA ASP A 775 3.38 12.95 28.02
C ASP A 775 4.60 12.17 28.53
N ALA A 776 4.94 12.37 29.79
CA ALA A 776 6.11 11.77 30.39
C ALA A 776 6.05 10.23 30.39
N ALA A 777 4.94 9.63 30.77
CA ALA A 777 4.83 8.18 30.88
C ALA A 777 5.06 7.49 29.52
N PHE A 778 4.49 8.04 28.45
CA PHE A 778 4.60 7.47 27.10
C PHE A 778 6.01 7.68 26.51
N LEU A 779 6.52 8.91 26.58
CA LEU A 779 7.81 9.27 25.99
C LEU A 779 9.00 8.65 26.73
N THR A 780 8.94 8.58 28.08
CA THR A 780 9.94 7.85 28.86
C THR A 780 9.96 6.36 28.50
N ALA A 781 8.79 5.76 28.29
CA ALA A 781 8.71 4.36 27.88
C ALA A 781 9.27 4.11 26.47
N LEU A 782 9.10 5.06 25.54
CA LEU A 782 9.73 4.98 24.20
C LEU A 782 11.25 5.06 24.29
N THR A 783 11.78 5.97 25.11
CA THR A 783 13.23 6.17 25.27
C THR A 783 13.88 4.99 25.98
N ASN A 784 13.29 4.52 27.09
CA ASN A 784 13.79 3.40 27.88
C ASN A 784 13.44 2.03 27.27
N SER A 785 13.61 1.89 25.96
CA SER A 785 13.25 0.68 25.22
C SER A 785 14.47 -0.04 24.67
N THR A 786 14.38 -1.36 24.58
CA THR A 786 15.36 -2.20 23.85
C THR A 786 14.93 -2.47 22.41
N THR A 787 13.70 -2.14 22.04
CA THR A 787 13.18 -2.20 20.67
C THR A 787 13.30 -0.83 20.00
N SER A 788 13.20 -0.77 18.67
CA SER A 788 13.31 0.47 17.89
C SER A 788 12.20 0.62 16.87
N GLY A 789 12.01 1.83 16.37
CA GLY A 789 11.13 2.18 15.27
C GLY A 789 9.67 1.81 15.51
N VAL A 790 9.05 1.28 14.48
CA VAL A 790 7.62 0.88 14.53
C VAL A 790 7.35 -0.11 15.64
N THR A 791 8.23 -1.09 15.86
CA THR A 791 8.06 -2.08 16.94
C THR A 791 8.05 -1.41 18.32
N ASN A 792 8.88 -0.38 18.54
CA ASN A 792 8.87 0.39 19.77
C ASN A 792 7.56 1.17 19.91
N LEU A 793 7.18 1.95 18.90
CA LEU A 793 5.99 2.80 18.95
C LEU A 793 4.70 1.98 19.13
N THR A 794 4.49 0.92 18.33
CA THR A 794 3.29 0.06 18.40
C THR A 794 3.23 -0.70 19.73
N GLY A 795 4.38 -1.16 20.23
CA GLY A 795 4.47 -1.82 21.53
C GLY A 795 4.09 -0.91 22.70
N ARG A 796 4.39 0.40 22.61
CA ARG A 796 4.00 1.37 23.65
C ARG A 796 2.54 1.82 23.51
N ALA A 797 2.05 1.94 22.28
CA ALA A 797 0.66 2.27 22.01
C ALA A 797 -0.30 1.10 22.33
N GLY A 798 0.18 -0.15 22.30
CA GLY A 798 -0.68 -1.32 22.37
C GLY A 798 -1.62 -1.41 21.14
N ALA A 799 -1.21 -0.87 19.99
CA ALA A 799 -1.97 -0.78 18.77
C ALA A 799 -1.13 -1.20 17.56
N THR A 800 -1.77 -1.71 16.51
CA THR A 800 -1.08 -2.04 15.26
C THR A 800 -0.69 -0.77 14.50
N ILE A 801 0.25 -0.90 13.56
CA ILE A 801 0.64 0.23 12.72
C ILE A 801 -0.52 0.74 11.86
N ASP A 802 -1.40 -0.14 11.40
CA ASP A 802 -2.61 0.24 10.66
C ASP A 802 -3.54 1.12 11.48
N GLN A 803 -3.78 0.73 12.76
CA GLN A 803 -4.61 1.51 13.68
C GLN A 803 -4.00 2.87 13.97
N LEU A 804 -2.67 2.94 14.20
CA LEU A 804 -1.96 4.19 14.43
C LEU A 804 -2.06 5.12 13.22
N LEU A 805 -1.68 4.63 12.04
CA LEU A 805 -1.67 5.45 10.83
C LEU A 805 -3.08 5.80 10.35
N GLY A 806 -4.03 4.86 10.44
CA GLY A 806 -5.42 5.10 10.05
C GLY A 806 -6.11 6.14 10.93
N GLY A 807 -5.93 6.04 12.25
CA GLY A 807 -6.45 7.03 13.19
C GLY A 807 -5.80 8.40 13.01
N TRP A 808 -4.47 8.43 12.91
CA TRP A 808 -3.72 9.65 12.63
C TRP A 808 -4.11 10.29 11.30
N ALA A 809 -4.34 9.50 10.24
CA ALA A 809 -4.83 10.00 8.97
C ALA A 809 -6.22 10.65 9.09
N LEU A 810 -7.16 9.97 9.77
CA LEU A 810 -8.50 10.52 9.99
C LEU A 810 -8.47 11.78 10.87
N SER A 811 -7.58 11.85 11.87
CA SER A 811 -7.53 13.00 12.77
C SER A 811 -7.24 14.31 12.05
N PHE A 812 -6.41 14.31 11.02
CA PHE A 812 -6.21 15.52 10.20
C PHE A 812 -7.46 16.04 9.52
N ALA A 813 -8.38 15.16 9.12
CA ALA A 813 -9.58 15.58 8.42
C ALA A 813 -10.79 15.79 9.35
N VAL A 814 -10.80 15.14 10.53
CA VAL A 814 -11.99 15.03 11.38
C VAL A 814 -11.84 15.73 12.73
N ASP A 815 -10.60 15.95 13.21
CA ASP A 815 -10.38 16.70 14.45
C ASP A 815 -10.98 18.10 14.34
N ASP A 816 -11.71 18.50 15.38
CA ASP A 816 -12.47 19.76 15.40
C ASP A 816 -13.38 19.98 14.15
N TYR A 817 -13.91 18.87 13.59
CA TYR A 817 -14.77 18.96 12.39
C TYR A 817 -16.06 19.73 12.70
N PRO A 818 -16.41 20.77 11.94
CA PRO A 818 -17.58 21.58 12.21
C PRO A 818 -18.88 20.77 12.21
N GLY A 819 -19.62 20.83 13.33
CA GLY A 819 -20.93 20.16 13.49
C GLY A 819 -20.85 18.69 13.92
N LEU A 820 -19.68 18.11 14.12
CA LEU A 820 -19.52 16.76 14.65
C LEU A 820 -19.49 16.78 16.18
N ALA A 821 -20.55 16.30 16.82
CA ALA A 821 -20.74 16.46 18.27
C ALA A 821 -19.94 15.47 19.13
N SER A 822 -19.65 14.27 18.63
CA SER A 822 -19.02 13.20 19.42
C SER A 822 -18.09 12.35 18.55
N PRO A 823 -16.94 12.91 18.15
CA PRO A 823 -15.96 12.15 17.37
C PRO A 823 -15.29 11.07 18.21
N SER A 824 -14.93 9.96 17.55
CA SER A 824 -14.12 8.91 18.15
C SER A 824 -12.77 9.46 18.61
N ALA A 825 -12.26 8.99 19.73
CA ALA A 825 -10.93 9.35 20.21
C ALA A 825 -9.82 9.04 19.18
N ASP A 826 -10.05 8.07 18.29
CA ASP A 826 -9.11 7.72 17.22
C ASP A 826 -8.99 8.83 16.15
N THR A 827 -9.93 9.76 16.10
CA THR A 827 -9.95 10.85 15.12
C THR A 827 -9.60 12.20 15.72
N GLN A 828 -8.99 12.24 16.93
CA GLN A 828 -8.73 13.46 17.67
C GLN A 828 -7.23 13.68 17.92
N GLN A 829 -6.83 14.95 17.93
CA GLN A 829 -5.51 15.45 18.36
C GLN A 829 -5.68 16.51 19.45
N PRO A 830 -6.06 16.13 20.67
CA PRO A 830 -6.57 17.06 21.68
C PRO A 830 -5.52 18.00 22.28
N THR A 831 -4.23 17.87 21.94
CA THR A 831 -3.23 18.84 22.39
C THR A 831 -3.25 20.11 21.55
N TRP A 832 -3.42 20.01 20.22
CA TRP A 832 -3.35 21.11 19.28
C TRP A 832 -4.61 21.23 18.42
N ASN A 833 -5.25 22.42 18.44
CA ASN A 833 -6.32 22.75 17.50
C ASN A 833 -5.75 23.21 16.16
N PHE A 834 -5.42 22.29 15.27
CA PHE A 834 -4.81 22.61 13.99
C PHE A 834 -5.71 23.47 13.10
N ARG A 835 -7.04 23.34 13.19
CA ARG A 835 -7.96 24.20 12.42
C ARG A 835 -7.86 25.64 12.86
N SER A 836 -7.86 25.89 14.16
CA SER A 836 -7.65 27.23 14.72
C SER A 836 -6.27 27.78 14.37
N ILE A 837 -5.22 26.95 14.52
CA ILE A 837 -3.83 27.36 14.27
C ILE A 837 -3.64 27.76 12.80
N TYR A 838 -4.04 26.93 11.85
CA TYR A 838 -3.82 27.23 10.44
C TYR A 838 -4.74 28.35 9.93
N ALA A 839 -5.96 28.48 10.45
CA ALA A 839 -6.82 29.63 10.16
C ALA A 839 -6.18 30.94 10.62
N GLY A 840 -5.58 30.95 11.81
CA GLY A 840 -4.85 32.12 12.33
C GLY A 840 -3.60 32.44 11.52
N LEU A 841 -2.80 31.41 11.19
CA LEU A 841 -1.62 31.57 10.33
C LEU A 841 -1.97 32.05 8.92
N ASN A 842 -3.08 31.57 8.34
CA ASN A 842 -3.59 32.07 7.07
C ASN A 842 -4.01 33.54 7.15
N SER A 843 -4.69 33.94 8.25
CA SER A 843 -5.08 35.34 8.47
C SER A 843 -3.87 36.26 8.57
N ASP A 844 -2.84 35.87 9.33
CA ASP A 844 -1.69 36.74 9.58
C ASP A 844 -0.62 36.68 8.48
N PHE A 845 -0.51 35.53 7.80
CA PHE A 845 0.51 35.27 6.78
C PHE A 845 -0.06 34.61 5.52
N PRO A 846 -1.03 35.25 4.81
CA PRO A 846 -1.73 34.63 3.66
C PRO A 846 -0.80 34.30 2.49
N GLY A 847 0.36 34.97 2.38
CA GLY A 847 1.37 34.68 1.38
C GLY A 847 2.13 33.35 1.62
N THR A 848 2.17 32.89 2.87
CA THR A 848 2.81 31.62 3.27
C THR A 848 1.78 30.52 3.47
N TYR A 849 0.63 30.84 4.04
CA TYR A 849 -0.45 29.90 4.33
C TYR A 849 -1.67 30.24 3.47
N ALA A 850 -1.69 29.75 2.22
CA ALA A 850 -2.72 30.09 1.24
C ALA A 850 -4.12 29.57 1.60
N LEU A 851 -4.22 28.55 2.44
CA LEU A 851 -5.49 27.97 2.90
C LEU A 851 -5.63 28.10 4.42
N PRO A 852 -6.84 28.35 4.93
CA PRO A 852 -7.10 28.34 6.36
C PRO A 852 -6.97 26.97 7.00
N TYR A 853 -7.02 25.91 6.18
CA TYR A 853 -6.68 24.54 6.58
C TYR A 853 -6.11 23.78 5.38
N PRO A 854 -4.94 23.10 5.52
CA PRO A 854 -4.25 22.51 4.37
C PRO A 854 -4.86 21.21 3.88
N VAL A 855 -5.58 20.47 4.75
CA VAL A 855 -6.22 19.20 4.36
C VAL A 855 -7.53 19.50 3.67
N VAL A 856 -7.53 19.32 2.34
CA VAL A 856 -8.73 19.46 1.50
C VAL A 856 -9.05 18.08 0.92
N PRO A 857 -9.99 17.32 1.52
CA PRO A 857 -10.41 16.05 0.96
C PRO A 857 -10.96 16.23 -0.46
N GLN A 858 -10.67 15.27 -1.34
CA GLN A 858 -11.25 15.27 -2.67
C GLN A 858 -12.75 15.02 -2.58
N ALA A 859 -13.55 16.02 -2.88
CA ALA A 859 -15.02 15.93 -2.79
C ALA A 859 -15.58 15.00 -3.88
N ARG A 860 -16.50 14.14 -3.49
CA ARG A 860 -17.22 13.18 -4.33
C ARG A 860 -18.69 13.12 -3.90
N THR A 861 -19.56 12.76 -4.85
CA THR A 861 -20.98 12.55 -4.58
C THR A 861 -21.33 11.08 -4.71
N PHE A 862 -22.28 10.60 -3.91
CA PHE A 862 -22.78 9.24 -4.02
C PHE A 862 -23.31 8.96 -5.43
N GLY A 863 -23.00 7.79 -5.98
CA GLY A 863 -23.51 7.32 -7.26
C GLY A 863 -22.87 7.90 -8.52
N SER A 864 -21.91 8.83 -8.41
CA SER A 864 -21.27 9.45 -9.56
C SER A 864 -19.75 9.40 -9.55
N PHE A 865 -19.17 8.58 -8.73
CA PHE A 865 -17.74 8.52 -8.52
C PHE A 865 -17.06 7.50 -9.43
N ALA A 866 -16.56 7.94 -10.58
CA ALA A 866 -15.65 7.16 -11.40
C ALA A 866 -14.22 7.21 -10.86
N PRO A 867 -13.38 6.17 -11.04
CA PRO A 867 -11.99 6.21 -10.63
C PRO A 867 -11.26 7.38 -11.28
N VAL A 868 -10.65 8.20 -10.48
CA VAL A 868 -9.67 9.20 -10.95
C VAL A 868 -8.35 8.47 -11.11
N GLY A 869 -7.77 8.48 -12.28
CA GLY A 869 -6.54 7.83 -12.69
C GLY A 869 -5.60 7.26 -11.62
N VAL A 870 -4.62 6.51 -12.02
CA VAL A 870 -3.70 5.84 -11.09
C VAL A 870 -2.94 6.86 -10.26
N THR A 871 -3.10 6.78 -8.95
CA THR A 871 -2.33 7.56 -7.97
C THR A 871 -1.32 6.65 -7.31
N THR A 872 -0.16 7.20 -6.93
CA THR A 872 0.89 6.42 -6.25
C THR A 872 1.01 6.88 -4.80
N MET A 873 0.90 5.96 -3.85
CA MET A 873 1.08 6.19 -2.42
C MET A 873 2.46 5.76 -1.97
N ARG A 874 3.17 6.66 -1.27
CA ARG A 874 4.43 6.33 -0.59
C ARG A 874 4.17 5.59 0.73
N GLY A 875 5.20 4.88 1.21
CA GLY A 875 5.15 4.30 2.55
C GLY A 875 4.92 5.37 3.62
N GLY A 876 3.94 5.15 4.50
CA GLY A 876 3.48 6.11 5.51
C GLY A 876 2.68 7.28 4.96
N GLY A 877 2.48 7.37 3.65
CA GLY A 877 1.69 8.43 3.02
C GLY A 877 0.19 8.20 3.14
N MET A 878 -0.59 9.27 2.93
CA MET A 878 -2.04 9.25 3.01
C MET A 878 -2.72 10.25 2.09
N MET A 879 -3.99 10.02 1.78
CA MET A 879 -4.83 10.86 0.94
C MET A 879 -6.27 10.81 1.43
N TRP A 880 -7.01 11.90 1.25
CA TRP A 880 -8.36 12.05 1.78
C TRP A 880 -9.41 12.26 0.69
N TYR A 881 -10.55 11.61 0.89
CA TYR A 881 -11.76 11.77 0.09
C TYR A 881 -12.92 12.13 1.00
N GLU A 882 -13.79 13.02 0.55
CA GLU A 882 -15.09 13.30 1.17
C GLU A 882 -16.17 12.80 0.23
N ILE A 883 -16.98 11.85 0.67
CA ILE A 883 -18.12 11.34 -0.09
C ILE A 883 -19.38 11.86 0.58
N SER A 884 -20.17 12.65 -0.12
CA SER A 884 -21.33 13.32 0.47
C SER A 884 -22.52 13.38 -0.47
N GLY A 885 -23.73 13.60 0.09
CA GLY A 885 -24.97 13.73 -0.63
C GLY A 885 -26.10 12.89 -0.05
N THR A 886 -27.15 12.66 -0.82
CA THR A 886 -28.26 11.79 -0.43
C THR A 886 -27.92 10.35 -0.77
N GLN A 887 -27.80 9.53 0.26
CA GLN A 887 -27.48 8.09 0.13
C GLN A 887 -28.74 7.26 0.33
N THR A 888 -29.41 6.92 -0.77
CA THR A 888 -30.63 6.10 -0.77
C THR A 888 -30.37 4.62 -1.07
N ALA A 889 -29.19 4.29 -1.55
CA ALA A 889 -28.74 2.93 -1.85
C ALA A 889 -27.41 2.65 -1.15
N ALA A 890 -27.04 1.37 -1.06
CA ALA A 890 -25.71 0.99 -0.62
C ALA A 890 -24.64 1.55 -1.57
N GLN A 891 -23.51 1.97 -1.00
CA GLN A 891 -22.41 2.56 -1.73
C GLN A 891 -21.21 1.64 -1.70
N LEU A 892 -20.75 1.23 -2.87
CA LEU A 892 -19.57 0.38 -3.00
C LEU A 892 -18.31 1.24 -2.98
N LEU A 893 -17.36 0.92 -2.11
CA LEU A 893 -16.02 1.49 -2.06
C LEU A 893 -15.01 0.49 -2.63
N ARG A 894 -14.24 0.91 -3.64
CA ARG A 894 -13.22 0.09 -4.29
C ARG A 894 -11.85 0.73 -4.14
N LEU A 895 -10.92 0.01 -3.55
CA LEU A 895 -9.51 0.34 -3.57
C LEU A 895 -8.79 -0.73 -4.40
N GLU A 896 -8.30 -0.37 -5.58
CA GLU A 896 -7.88 -1.33 -6.61
C GLU A 896 -6.52 -0.95 -7.21
N THR A 897 -5.88 -1.92 -7.82
CA THR A 897 -4.79 -1.65 -8.79
C THR A 897 -5.35 -1.09 -10.09
N ASN A 898 -4.49 -0.59 -10.98
CA ASN A 898 -4.89 -0.10 -12.33
C ASN A 898 -5.60 -1.16 -13.21
N GLY A 899 -5.57 -2.42 -12.83
CA GLY A 899 -6.25 -3.51 -13.55
C GLY A 899 -7.52 -4.04 -12.86
N GLY A 900 -8.04 -3.36 -11.83
CA GLY A 900 -9.23 -3.78 -11.09
C GLY A 900 -8.99 -4.91 -10.09
N GLY A 901 -7.73 -5.29 -9.82
CA GLY A 901 -7.36 -6.30 -8.84
C GLY A 901 -7.18 -5.73 -7.42
N GLN A 902 -6.92 -6.61 -6.45
CA GLN A 902 -6.62 -6.21 -5.09
C GLN A 902 -5.49 -5.17 -5.04
N PRO A 903 -5.55 -4.18 -4.12
CA PRO A 903 -4.51 -3.19 -3.95
C PRO A 903 -3.21 -3.84 -3.43
N SER A 904 -2.12 -3.07 -3.44
CA SER A 904 -0.88 -3.49 -2.78
C SER A 904 -1.13 -3.90 -1.33
N SER A 905 -0.39 -4.91 -0.87
CA SER A 905 -0.49 -5.42 0.52
C SER A 905 -0.31 -4.35 1.59
N SER A 906 0.27 -3.21 1.24
CA SER A 906 0.50 -2.08 2.15
C SER A 906 -0.58 -1.01 2.15
N LEU A 907 -1.60 -1.11 1.31
CA LEU A 907 -2.66 -0.10 1.26
C LEU A 907 -3.84 -0.45 2.16
N ARG A 908 -4.33 0.56 2.87
CA ARG A 908 -5.44 0.48 3.83
C ARG A 908 -6.47 1.58 3.60
N LEU A 909 -7.65 1.35 4.14
CA LEU A 909 -8.71 2.35 4.26
C LEU A 909 -8.94 2.71 5.73
N ALA A 910 -9.11 3.98 5.98
CA ALA A 910 -9.69 4.49 7.22
C ALA A 910 -10.93 5.30 6.87
N ILE A 911 -12.05 5.01 7.53
CA ILE A 911 -13.37 5.55 7.19
C ILE A 911 -14.01 6.11 8.45
N THR A 912 -14.56 7.30 8.37
CA THR A 912 -15.44 7.85 9.42
C THR A 912 -16.67 8.49 8.79
N ARG A 913 -17.80 8.37 9.45
CA ARG A 913 -19.02 9.08 9.08
C ARG A 913 -19.12 10.36 9.89
N VAL A 914 -19.23 11.52 9.22
CA VAL A 914 -19.31 12.83 9.86
C VAL A 914 -20.73 13.44 9.81
N GLN A 915 -21.64 12.81 9.02
CA GLN A 915 -23.06 13.17 8.94
C GLN A 915 -23.94 11.97 8.62
#